data_137645d25881aaf818e248447a8014fa
#
_entry.id   137645d25881aaf818e248447a8014fa
#
_cell.length_a   1.000
_cell.length_b   1.000
_cell.length_c   1.000
_cell.angle_alpha   90.00
_cell.angle_beta   90.00
_cell.angle_gamma   90.00
#
_symmetry.space_group_name_H-M   'P 1'
#
loop_
_entity.id
_entity.type
_entity.pdbx_description
1 polymer ?
#
loop_
_entity_poly.entity_id
_entity_poly.type
_entity_poly.pdbx_seq_one_letter_code
_entity_poly.pdbx_strand_id
1 'polypeptide(L)'
;MKVLFRIPLILILLICLFAGEFNAQQKRAMTSEDLWAMKRIGSFDVSPDGKTIAFTVTSYDIEKNKGNSDIWLIDSDGKNLRPLKNSEENESNPKFSPDGKLISYEYKNNIWLCDLNGKNDVQLTNLYTGASGIVWSKDGKKILFVSEVYPECNDQNCNEQKDKEKEESKVKAKLITELMFRAWNRWRDEKRSHLFLYDIEKKEYYDLILNTKYDVPPIDLGSSQDYTFSPDGKEIAFVMNTDKVVATSTNNDIFIVNVSDIKSGKAAPYKKISKSLGNDNQPVYSPDGKYIAFRSMARAGFEADKQDIILYNRTTGTLRNLTEKIDLSVGQILWSPDGKYIYFDAANQIYNSIYRINVETGDLLTFVKDGVNEEMIISQNGEVIFFKRQKTTMPSEIFALKTNGGGIEQITKLNNDLLSQIKFNDIETFWSEGAGGAKVQSILIKPPFFDSKKKYPMIFLIHGGPQGHWSDDFHYRWNLQMFAAKGYVVVAPNPRGSTGYGQKFVDDISGDWGGKVYIDLMNACDYAIDNFKFIDAKNTFAAGASYGGYMINWILGHTDRFNALVSHAGVYNLESMYGTTEELWFPEWEFNGTPWTNRKLYELWSPHRYADNFKTPTLVIHGANDFRVPEGQAFELFTTLQRKGIPSKLLYFPDEYHFVTKPQNSLLWWKTIFDWFENYKEK
;
A
#
# COMPACT_ATOMS: atom_id res chain seq x y z
N MET A 1 41.79 -70.18 38.84
CA MET A 1 42.38 -69.37 37.75
C MET A 1 41.39 -68.35 37.30
N LYS A 2 41.55 -67.11 37.80
CA LYS A 2 40.65 -65.97 37.52
C LYS A 2 41.23 -65.21 36.34
N VAL A 3 40.49 -65.07 35.28
CA VAL A 3 40.80 -64.12 34.17
C VAL A 3 39.82 -62.96 34.27
N LEU A 4 40.33 -61.80 34.65
CA LEU A 4 39.62 -60.52 34.62
C LEU A 4 39.61 -59.95 33.20
N PHE A 5 38.45 -59.70 32.62
CA PHE A 5 38.31 -58.88 31.40
C PHE A 5 38.35 -57.42 31.80
N ARG A 6 39.41 -56.70 31.43
CA ARG A 6 39.47 -55.23 31.40
C ARG A 6 38.88 -54.75 30.08
N ILE A 7 37.73 -54.16 30.09
CA ILE A 7 37.18 -53.39 28.97
C ILE A 7 37.84 -52.02 29.03
N PRO A 8 38.43 -51.52 27.96
CA PRO A 8 39.15 -50.23 28.03
C PRO A 8 38.20 -49.03 28.09
N LEU A 9 38.44 -48.19 29.09
CA LEU A 9 37.81 -46.90 29.36
C LEU A 9 37.98 -45.82 28.23
N ILE A 10 38.57 -46.22 27.11
CA ILE A 10 38.92 -45.33 25.97
C ILE A 10 37.75 -45.11 25.00
N LEU A 11 36.68 -45.94 25.01
CA LEU A 11 35.56 -45.79 24.08
C LEU A 11 34.50 -44.79 24.53
N ILE A 12 34.50 -44.34 25.79
CA ILE A 12 33.55 -43.35 26.32
C ILE A 12 34.08 -41.92 26.14
N LEU A 13 35.38 -41.72 25.99
CA LEU A 13 35.93 -40.36 25.77
C LEU A 13 35.88 -39.89 24.30
N LEU A 14 35.65 -40.79 23.34
CA LEU A 14 35.54 -40.43 21.91
C LEU A 14 34.09 -40.06 21.47
N ILE A 15 33.08 -40.36 22.28
CA ILE A 15 31.68 -39.98 21.98
C ILE A 15 31.36 -38.56 22.48
N CYS A 16 32.14 -38.00 23.40
CA CYS A 16 31.97 -36.61 23.87
C CYS A 16 32.69 -35.55 23.03
N LEU A 17 33.46 -35.92 22.00
CA LEU A 17 34.21 -34.99 21.14
C LEU A 17 33.54 -34.71 19.79
N PHE A 18 32.34 -35.27 19.54
CA PHE A 18 31.46 -34.92 18.41
C PHE A 18 30.11 -34.35 18.84
N ALA A 19 30.02 -33.81 20.06
CA ALA A 19 29.06 -32.75 20.32
C ALA A 19 29.58 -31.51 19.55
N GLY A 20 29.36 -31.51 18.23
CA GLY A 20 29.54 -30.30 17.44
C GLY A 20 28.88 -29.17 18.18
N GLU A 21 29.65 -28.18 18.57
CA GLU A 21 29.11 -26.89 18.91
C GLU A 21 28.21 -26.51 17.75
N PHE A 22 26.91 -26.66 17.90
CA PHE A 22 25.94 -25.84 17.17
C PHE A 22 26.27 -24.42 17.64
N ASN A 23 27.26 -23.81 17.02
CA ASN A 23 27.45 -22.36 17.08
C ASN A 23 26.14 -21.79 16.54
N ALA A 24 25.19 -21.50 17.44
CA ALA A 24 24.06 -20.67 17.08
C ALA A 24 24.67 -19.40 16.50
N GLN A 25 24.55 -19.23 15.19
CA GLN A 25 25.12 -18.09 14.47
C GLN A 25 24.67 -16.84 15.21
N GLN A 26 25.62 -16.06 15.74
CA GLN A 26 25.32 -14.88 16.52
C GLN A 26 24.52 -13.92 15.64
N LYS A 27 23.27 -13.61 16.04
CA LYS A 27 22.44 -12.66 15.29
C LYS A 27 23.13 -11.31 15.18
N ARG A 28 22.91 -10.63 14.08
CA ARG A 28 23.44 -9.29 13.79
C ARG A 28 22.34 -8.27 13.63
N ALA A 29 22.69 -6.99 13.62
CA ALA A 29 21.77 -5.91 13.25
C ALA A 29 21.42 -6.03 11.75
N MET A 30 20.24 -5.54 11.37
CA MET A 30 19.78 -5.44 9.98
C MET A 30 20.59 -4.39 9.22
N THR A 31 20.79 -4.61 7.93
CA THR A 31 21.42 -3.65 6.99
C THR A 31 20.44 -3.25 5.89
N SER A 32 20.74 -2.17 5.19
CA SER A 32 19.92 -1.73 4.05
C SER A 32 19.89 -2.75 2.91
N GLU A 33 20.96 -3.51 2.74
CA GLU A 33 21.05 -4.60 1.77
C GLU A 33 20.11 -5.75 2.11
N ASP A 34 19.89 -6.03 3.40
CA ASP A 34 18.93 -7.05 3.84
C ASP A 34 17.52 -6.75 3.37
N LEU A 35 17.10 -5.47 3.33
CA LEU A 35 15.80 -5.06 2.82
C LEU A 35 15.60 -5.45 1.34
N TRP A 36 16.68 -5.46 0.57
CA TRP A 36 16.67 -5.82 -0.85
C TRP A 36 16.94 -7.30 -1.10
N ALA A 37 17.58 -7.99 -0.17
CA ALA A 37 17.75 -9.43 -0.21
C ALA A 37 16.46 -10.21 0.13
N MET A 38 15.51 -9.57 0.80
CA MET A 38 14.22 -10.16 1.15
C MET A 38 13.35 -10.33 -0.08
N LYS A 39 12.79 -11.52 -0.25
CA LYS A 39 11.76 -11.83 -1.24
C LYS A 39 10.45 -11.19 -0.82
N ARG A 40 9.72 -10.64 -1.78
CA ARG A 40 8.44 -9.95 -1.55
C ARG A 40 7.31 -10.71 -2.19
N ILE A 41 6.32 -11.09 -1.39
CA ILE A 41 5.08 -11.69 -1.88
C ILE A 41 4.20 -10.58 -2.46
N GLY A 42 3.84 -10.73 -3.73
CA GLY A 42 2.86 -9.89 -4.42
C GLY A 42 1.43 -10.44 -4.31
N SER A 43 0.67 -10.38 -5.41
CA SER A 43 -0.67 -10.96 -5.48
C SER A 43 -0.65 -12.48 -5.32
N PHE A 44 -1.72 -13.03 -4.77
CA PHE A 44 -1.90 -14.47 -4.69
C PHE A 44 -3.33 -14.89 -5.05
N ASP A 45 -3.52 -16.17 -5.33
CA ASP A 45 -4.82 -16.79 -5.56
C ASP A 45 -4.82 -18.22 -5.02
N VAL A 46 -6.01 -18.75 -4.75
CA VAL A 46 -6.21 -20.08 -4.15
C VAL A 46 -7.00 -20.95 -5.12
N SER A 47 -6.53 -22.18 -5.36
CA SER A 47 -7.24 -23.13 -6.21
C SER A 47 -8.67 -23.36 -5.73
N PRO A 48 -9.64 -23.66 -6.63
CA PRO A 48 -11.04 -23.88 -6.25
C PRO A 48 -11.23 -24.97 -5.18
N ASP A 49 -10.37 -25.98 -5.16
CA ASP A 49 -10.42 -27.04 -4.14
C ASP A 49 -9.74 -26.66 -2.81
N GLY A 50 -9.15 -25.45 -2.73
CA GLY A 50 -8.50 -24.91 -1.54
C GLY A 50 -7.15 -25.53 -1.20
N LYS A 51 -6.54 -26.33 -2.10
CA LYS A 51 -5.34 -27.11 -1.78
C LYS A 51 -4.05 -26.51 -2.27
N THR A 52 -4.09 -25.65 -3.27
CA THR A 52 -2.90 -25.03 -3.87
C THR A 52 -3.03 -23.51 -3.88
N ILE A 53 -1.96 -22.83 -3.56
CA ILE A 53 -1.86 -21.36 -3.60
C ILE A 53 -0.86 -21.00 -4.69
N ALA A 54 -1.25 -20.15 -5.62
CA ALA A 54 -0.39 -19.51 -6.61
C ALA A 54 -0.10 -18.08 -6.16
N PHE A 55 1.15 -17.64 -6.21
CA PHE A 55 1.51 -16.30 -5.77
C PHE A 55 2.74 -15.76 -6.49
N THR A 56 2.79 -14.44 -6.59
CA THR A 56 3.94 -13.72 -7.15
C THR A 56 5.03 -13.56 -6.10
N VAL A 57 6.28 -13.80 -6.47
CA VAL A 57 7.46 -13.52 -5.65
C VAL A 57 8.38 -12.59 -6.41
N THR A 58 8.62 -11.40 -5.87
CA THR A 58 9.61 -10.47 -6.42
C THR A 58 10.92 -10.58 -5.67
N SER A 59 12.00 -10.80 -6.41
CA SER A 59 13.39 -10.78 -5.96
C SER A 59 14.12 -9.60 -6.61
N TYR A 60 15.09 -9.02 -5.92
CA TYR A 60 15.83 -7.86 -6.42
C TYR A 60 17.29 -8.18 -6.65
N ASP A 61 17.82 -7.68 -7.75
CA ASP A 61 19.24 -7.68 -8.07
C ASP A 61 19.75 -6.23 -7.91
N ILE A 62 20.57 -6.03 -6.86
CA ILE A 62 21.11 -4.69 -6.54
C ILE A 62 22.07 -4.22 -7.64
N GLU A 63 22.88 -5.11 -8.23
CA GLU A 63 23.83 -4.73 -9.27
C GLU A 63 23.12 -4.32 -10.56
N LYS A 64 22.07 -5.05 -10.95
CA LYS A 64 21.21 -4.71 -12.07
C LYS A 64 20.24 -3.57 -11.77
N ASN A 65 20.13 -3.16 -10.51
CA ASN A 65 19.21 -2.13 -10.01
C ASN A 65 17.73 -2.36 -10.39
N LYS A 66 17.29 -3.61 -10.40
CA LYS A 66 15.93 -4.01 -10.79
C LYS A 66 15.40 -5.19 -10.00
N GLY A 67 14.07 -5.33 -9.97
CA GLY A 67 13.38 -6.52 -9.52
C GLY A 67 13.02 -7.45 -10.66
N ASN A 68 12.81 -8.74 -10.35
CA ASN A 68 12.17 -9.73 -11.20
C ASN A 68 11.07 -10.42 -10.40
N SER A 69 9.92 -10.57 -11.01
CA SER A 69 8.74 -11.18 -10.40
C SER A 69 8.44 -12.52 -11.07
N ASP A 70 8.35 -13.56 -10.27
CA ASP A 70 8.10 -14.94 -10.70
C ASP A 70 6.82 -15.47 -10.06
N ILE A 71 6.21 -16.50 -10.66
CA ILE A 71 5.05 -17.17 -10.07
C ILE A 71 5.49 -18.46 -9.40
N TRP A 72 5.06 -18.62 -8.15
CA TRP A 72 5.33 -19.78 -7.32
C TRP A 72 4.03 -20.49 -6.93
N LEU A 73 4.13 -21.78 -6.68
CA LEU A 73 3.07 -22.59 -6.09
C LEU A 73 3.51 -23.16 -4.75
N ILE A 74 2.54 -23.27 -3.84
CA ILE A 74 2.69 -23.98 -2.56
C ILE A 74 1.39 -24.69 -2.23
N ASP A 75 1.45 -25.83 -1.55
CA ASP A 75 0.25 -26.47 -1.03
C ASP A 75 -0.28 -25.70 0.18
N SER A 76 -1.58 -25.73 0.40
CA SER A 76 -2.23 -24.99 1.50
C SER A 76 -1.80 -25.45 2.91
N ASP A 77 -1.07 -26.58 3.03
CA ASP A 77 -0.42 -27.04 4.26
C ASP A 77 1.06 -26.56 4.39
N GLY A 78 1.51 -25.70 3.49
CA GLY A 78 2.87 -25.13 3.49
C GLY A 78 3.95 -26.01 2.89
N LYS A 79 3.58 -27.13 2.26
CA LYS A 79 4.54 -28.05 1.60
C LYS A 79 4.64 -27.78 0.10
N ASN A 80 5.59 -28.47 -0.55
CA ASN A 80 5.76 -28.51 -2.00
C ASN A 80 5.93 -27.14 -2.66
N LEU A 81 6.61 -26.20 -1.97
CA LEU A 81 6.97 -24.90 -2.53
C LEU A 81 7.83 -25.09 -3.79
N ARG A 82 7.36 -24.53 -4.92
CA ARG A 82 8.04 -24.63 -6.21
C ARG A 82 7.75 -23.45 -7.13
N PRO A 83 8.70 -23.06 -8.01
CA PRO A 83 8.39 -22.11 -9.06
C PRO A 83 7.45 -22.73 -10.09
N LEU A 84 6.52 -21.93 -10.59
CA LEU A 84 5.67 -22.26 -11.73
C LEU A 84 6.17 -21.58 -13.00
N LYS A 85 6.49 -20.29 -12.90
CA LYS A 85 7.10 -19.45 -13.93
C LYS A 85 8.26 -18.68 -13.30
N ASN A 86 9.40 -18.63 -13.99
CA ASN A 86 10.62 -18.00 -13.49
C ASN A 86 11.56 -17.57 -14.62
N SER A 87 11.07 -16.79 -15.57
CA SER A 87 11.89 -16.27 -16.68
C SER A 87 12.69 -15.03 -16.27
N GLU A 88 13.44 -14.45 -17.19
CA GLU A 88 14.13 -13.17 -16.98
C GLU A 88 13.20 -11.96 -17.02
N GLU A 89 11.97 -12.16 -17.52
CA GLU A 89 10.90 -11.16 -17.58
C GLU A 89 9.93 -11.37 -16.42
N ASN A 90 9.16 -10.33 -16.09
CA ASN A 90 8.17 -10.43 -15.01
C ASN A 90 6.99 -11.30 -15.40
N GLU A 91 6.68 -12.28 -14.56
CA GLU A 91 5.41 -12.99 -14.53
C GLU A 91 4.68 -12.62 -13.23
N SER A 92 3.43 -12.21 -13.33
CA SER A 92 2.69 -11.69 -12.18
C SER A 92 1.20 -12.00 -12.24
N ASN A 93 0.52 -11.67 -11.15
CA ASN A 93 -0.92 -11.71 -11.00
C ASN A 93 -1.57 -13.07 -11.40
N PRO A 94 -1.11 -14.19 -10.78
CA PRO A 94 -1.67 -15.52 -11.06
C PRO A 94 -3.13 -15.61 -10.62
N LYS A 95 -3.99 -16.22 -11.47
CA LYS A 95 -5.37 -16.54 -11.16
C LYS A 95 -5.72 -17.94 -11.66
N PHE A 96 -6.26 -18.77 -10.77
CA PHE A 96 -6.77 -20.08 -11.19
C PHE A 96 -7.99 -19.94 -12.09
N SER A 97 -8.07 -20.81 -13.12
CA SER A 97 -9.33 -21.00 -13.82
C SER A 97 -10.38 -21.58 -12.87
N PRO A 98 -11.70 -21.35 -13.11
CA PRO A 98 -12.76 -21.83 -12.22
C PRO A 98 -12.80 -23.35 -12.04
N ASP A 99 -12.28 -24.13 -12.99
CA ASP A 99 -12.16 -25.59 -12.89
C ASP A 99 -10.84 -26.04 -12.23
N GLY A 100 -9.97 -25.10 -11.87
CA GLY A 100 -8.68 -25.33 -11.19
C GLY A 100 -7.60 -26.00 -12.04
N LYS A 101 -7.77 -26.13 -13.36
CA LYS A 101 -6.81 -26.84 -14.21
C LYS A 101 -5.75 -25.95 -14.83
N LEU A 102 -6.04 -24.67 -14.97
CA LEU A 102 -5.16 -23.68 -15.58
C LEU A 102 -4.88 -22.53 -14.60
N ILE A 103 -3.78 -21.85 -14.84
CA ILE A 103 -3.44 -20.58 -14.20
C ILE A 103 -3.27 -19.54 -15.30
N SER A 104 -4.02 -18.44 -15.21
CA SER A 104 -3.76 -17.24 -15.99
C SER A 104 -2.76 -16.36 -15.26
N TYR A 105 -1.93 -15.66 -16.03
CA TYR A 105 -0.92 -14.75 -15.50
C TYR A 105 -0.60 -13.65 -16.50
N GLU A 106 -0.05 -12.56 -16.00
CA GLU A 106 0.43 -11.44 -16.80
C GLU A 106 1.89 -11.65 -17.18
N TYR A 107 2.17 -11.60 -18.50
CA TYR A 107 3.49 -11.73 -19.06
C TYR A 107 3.60 -10.94 -20.36
N LYS A 108 4.68 -10.15 -20.52
CA LYS A 108 4.90 -9.30 -21.71
C LYS A 108 3.68 -8.45 -22.06
N ASN A 109 3.14 -7.76 -21.07
CA ASN A 109 1.98 -6.87 -21.19
C ASN A 109 0.70 -7.55 -21.73
N ASN A 110 0.58 -8.85 -21.66
CA ASN A 110 -0.61 -9.59 -22.07
C ASN A 110 -0.92 -10.72 -21.09
N ILE A 111 -2.11 -11.31 -21.23
CA ILE A 111 -2.57 -12.41 -20.39
C ILE A 111 -2.21 -13.72 -21.05
N TRP A 112 -1.59 -14.61 -20.28
CA TRP A 112 -1.20 -15.95 -20.68
C TRP A 112 -1.85 -17.01 -19.79
N LEU A 113 -1.94 -18.23 -20.29
CA LEU A 113 -2.39 -19.40 -19.55
C LEU A 113 -1.30 -20.46 -19.54
N CYS A 114 -1.22 -21.23 -18.44
CA CYS A 114 -0.44 -22.46 -18.38
C CYS A 114 -1.16 -23.52 -17.52
N ASP A 115 -0.73 -24.77 -17.60
CA ASP A 115 -1.16 -25.82 -16.68
C ASP A 115 -0.44 -25.70 -15.31
N LEU A 116 -0.85 -26.49 -14.32
CA LEU A 116 -0.26 -26.48 -12.95
C LEU A 116 1.19 -26.98 -12.89
N ASN A 117 1.75 -27.46 -14.01
CA ASN A 117 3.17 -27.79 -14.14
C ASN A 117 3.98 -26.67 -14.82
N GLY A 118 3.34 -25.54 -15.12
CA GLY A 118 3.97 -24.43 -15.84
C GLY A 118 4.23 -24.69 -17.31
N LYS A 119 3.51 -25.67 -17.90
CA LYS A 119 3.62 -26.07 -19.32
C LYS A 119 2.37 -25.68 -20.09
N ASN A 120 2.41 -25.96 -21.41
CA ASN A 120 1.29 -25.73 -22.32
C ASN A 120 0.86 -24.25 -22.36
N ASP A 121 1.86 -23.36 -22.46
CA ASP A 121 1.62 -21.93 -22.51
C ASP A 121 0.77 -21.53 -23.71
N VAL A 122 -0.28 -20.76 -23.45
CA VAL A 122 -1.16 -20.17 -24.45
C VAL A 122 -1.27 -18.67 -24.18
N GLN A 123 -0.93 -17.85 -25.15
CA GLN A 123 -1.21 -16.43 -25.08
C GLN A 123 -2.72 -16.23 -25.29
N LEU A 124 -3.42 -15.81 -24.23
CA LEU A 124 -4.88 -15.63 -24.25
C LEU A 124 -5.28 -14.31 -24.91
N THR A 125 -4.55 -13.24 -24.63
CA THR A 125 -4.73 -11.93 -25.26
C THR A 125 -3.47 -11.56 -26.05
N ASN A 126 -3.68 -10.95 -27.23
CA ASN A 126 -2.60 -10.41 -28.06
C ASN A 126 -2.99 -8.99 -28.49
N LEU A 127 -2.98 -8.08 -27.52
CA LEU A 127 -3.35 -6.69 -27.72
C LEU A 127 -2.09 -5.83 -27.83
N TYR A 128 -2.03 -4.95 -28.82
CA TYR A 128 -0.97 -3.95 -28.93
C TYR A 128 -0.88 -3.09 -27.67
N THR A 129 -2.04 -2.70 -27.14
CA THR A 129 -2.16 -1.87 -25.93
C THR A 129 -1.96 -2.64 -24.62
N GLY A 130 -1.77 -3.96 -24.71
CA GLY A 130 -1.62 -4.83 -23.54
C GLY A 130 -2.95 -5.18 -22.86
N ALA A 131 -2.90 -6.08 -21.89
CA ALA A 131 -4.03 -6.51 -21.08
C ALA A 131 -3.55 -6.89 -19.67
N SER A 132 -4.29 -6.47 -18.63
CA SER A 132 -3.99 -6.76 -17.24
C SER A 132 -5.27 -6.86 -16.38
N GLY A 133 -5.13 -7.27 -15.12
CA GLY A 133 -6.25 -7.27 -14.17
C GLY A 133 -7.34 -8.31 -14.47
N ILE A 134 -6.95 -9.57 -14.74
CA ILE A 134 -7.86 -10.62 -15.13
C ILE A 134 -8.87 -10.98 -14.03
N VAL A 135 -10.16 -11.09 -14.42
CA VAL A 135 -11.24 -11.67 -13.62
C VAL A 135 -11.98 -12.71 -14.45
N TRP A 136 -12.06 -13.95 -13.96
CA TRP A 136 -12.76 -15.04 -14.61
C TRP A 136 -14.28 -15.01 -14.36
N SER A 137 -15.09 -15.30 -15.38
CA SER A 137 -16.47 -15.71 -15.15
C SER A 137 -16.50 -17.10 -14.50
N LYS A 138 -17.49 -17.37 -13.63
CA LYS A 138 -17.57 -18.64 -12.87
C LYS A 138 -17.65 -19.89 -13.75
N ASP A 139 -18.19 -19.76 -14.98
CA ASP A 139 -18.27 -20.86 -15.97
C ASP A 139 -16.97 -21.05 -16.77
N GLY A 140 -15.95 -20.20 -16.56
CA GLY A 140 -14.68 -20.26 -17.26
C GLY A 140 -14.71 -19.88 -18.74
N LYS A 141 -15.82 -19.32 -19.24
CA LYS A 141 -16.00 -19.00 -20.65
C LYS A 141 -15.65 -17.57 -21.02
N LYS A 142 -15.58 -16.69 -20.04
CA LYS A 142 -15.31 -15.27 -20.22
C LYS A 142 -14.30 -14.76 -19.20
N ILE A 143 -13.61 -13.70 -19.56
CA ILE A 143 -12.78 -12.92 -18.66
C ILE A 143 -13.07 -11.43 -18.81
N LEU A 144 -12.88 -10.70 -17.71
CA LEU A 144 -12.70 -9.26 -17.73
C LEU A 144 -11.22 -8.95 -17.64
N PHE A 145 -10.80 -7.87 -18.27
CA PHE A 145 -9.47 -7.33 -18.18
C PHE A 145 -9.49 -5.83 -18.53
N VAL A 146 -8.42 -5.11 -18.21
CA VAL A 146 -8.27 -3.71 -18.57
C VAL A 146 -7.15 -3.51 -19.59
N SER A 147 -7.30 -2.47 -20.42
CA SER A 147 -6.31 -2.05 -21.40
C SER A 147 -6.33 -0.54 -21.58
N GLU A 148 -5.16 0.08 -21.75
CA GLU A 148 -5.05 1.52 -21.98
C GLU A 148 -5.18 1.84 -23.48
N VAL A 149 -6.33 2.36 -23.89
CA VAL A 149 -6.69 2.61 -25.30
C VAL A 149 -6.99 4.08 -25.57
N TYR A 150 -6.87 4.49 -26.84
CA TYR A 150 -7.49 5.74 -27.28
C TYR A 150 -9.00 5.53 -27.35
N PRO A 151 -9.83 6.35 -26.65
CA PRO A 151 -11.28 6.11 -26.51
C PRO A 151 -12.03 5.97 -27.82
N GLU A 152 -11.59 6.65 -28.88
CA GLU A 152 -12.18 6.64 -30.23
C GLU A 152 -11.74 5.48 -31.09
N CYS A 153 -10.73 4.69 -30.66
CA CYS A 153 -10.23 3.54 -31.43
C CYS A 153 -11.08 2.28 -31.19
N ASN A 154 -11.68 1.77 -32.25
CA ASN A 154 -12.49 0.55 -32.20
C ASN A 154 -11.67 -0.75 -32.32
N ASP A 155 -10.38 -0.63 -32.64
CA ASP A 155 -9.49 -1.78 -32.82
C ASP A 155 -8.02 -1.44 -32.46
N GLN A 156 -7.19 -2.48 -32.44
CA GLN A 156 -5.78 -2.35 -32.07
C GLN A 156 -4.92 -1.64 -33.12
N ASN A 157 -5.29 -1.75 -34.40
CA ASN A 157 -4.56 -1.07 -35.48
C ASN A 157 -4.67 0.44 -35.36
N CYS A 158 -5.84 0.95 -35.00
CA CYS A 158 -6.06 2.38 -34.72
C CYS A 158 -5.17 2.85 -33.56
N ASN A 159 -5.08 2.08 -32.46
CA ASN A 159 -4.22 2.42 -31.32
C ASN A 159 -2.74 2.45 -31.75
N GLU A 160 -2.27 1.44 -32.47
CA GLU A 160 -0.88 1.36 -32.97
C GLU A 160 -0.55 2.50 -33.91
N GLN A 161 -1.46 2.84 -34.83
CA GLN A 161 -1.25 3.94 -35.77
C GLN A 161 -1.10 5.28 -35.05
N LYS A 162 -1.94 5.57 -34.06
CA LYS A 162 -1.85 6.79 -33.27
C LYS A 162 -0.55 6.90 -32.48
N ASP A 163 -0.09 5.81 -31.88
CA ASP A 163 1.20 5.79 -31.19
C ASP A 163 2.36 6.04 -32.18
N LYS A 164 2.36 5.40 -33.36
CA LYS A 164 3.35 5.63 -34.42
C LYS A 164 3.38 7.08 -34.89
N GLU A 165 2.21 7.67 -35.13
CA GLU A 165 2.11 9.09 -35.52
C GLU A 165 2.73 10.02 -34.47
N LYS A 166 2.52 9.73 -33.17
CA LYS A 166 3.14 10.47 -32.06
C LYS A 166 4.66 10.27 -32.01
N GLU A 167 5.12 9.03 -32.17
CA GLU A 167 6.55 8.70 -32.12
C GLU A 167 7.32 9.31 -33.28
N GLU A 168 6.75 9.28 -34.48
CA GLU A 168 7.35 9.85 -35.71
C GLU A 168 7.33 11.40 -35.75
N SER A 169 6.41 12.01 -34.98
CA SER A 169 6.30 13.46 -34.93
C SER A 169 7.60 14.10 -34.41
N LYS A 170 8.15 15.06 -35.13
CA LYS A 170 9.28 15.88 -34.69
C LYS A 170 8.88 16.90 -33.61
N VAL A 171 7.59 17.20 -33.52
CA VAL A 171 7.04 18.10 -32.48
C VAL A 171 6.74 17.27 -31.23
N LYS A 172 7.46 17.53 -30.14
CA LYS A 172 7.26 16.85 -28.84
C LYS A 172 6.51 17.71 -27.81
N ALA A 173 5.91 18.81 -28.27
CA ALA A 173 5.07 19.65 -27.40
C ALA A 173 3.76 18.94 -27.04
N LYS A 174 3.29 19.20 -25.82
CA LYS A 174 1.98 18.76 -25.34
C LYS A 174 1.05 19.98 -25.28
N LEU A 175 -0.10 19.92 -25.95
CA LEU A 175 -1.18 20.91 -25.82
C LEU A 175 -2.20 20.36 -24.82
N ILE A 176 -2.26 20.96 -23.64
CA ILE A 176 -3.11 20.53 -22.54
C ILE A 176 -4.26 21.51 -22.40
N THR A 177 -5.49 21.04 -22.42
CA THR A 177 -6.70 21.85 -22.38
C THR A 177 -7.58 21.56 -21.20
N GLU A 178 -7.32 20.51 -20.44
CA GLU A 178 -8.12 20.06 -19.29
C GLU A 178 -7.26 19.42 -18.19
N LEU A 179 -7.77 19.39 -16.97
CA LEU A 179 -7.26 18.60 -15.88
C LEU A 179 -7.93 17.17 -15.93
N MET A 180 -7.33 16.10 -15.52
CA MET A 180 -6.01 15.95 -14.91
C MET A 180 -5.00 15.63 -16.03
N PHE A 181 -3.85 16.28 -16.08
CA PHE A 181 -2.83 16.03 -17.11
C PHE A 181 -1.61 15.25 -16.60
N ARG A 182 -1.52 15.06 -15.30
CA ARG A 182 -0.57 14.19 -14.60
C ARG A 182 -1.32 13.35 -13.61
N ALA A 183 -0.83 12.18 -13.29
CA ALA A 183 -1.36 11.33 -12.24
C ALA A 183 -0.21 10.59 -11.58
N TRP A 184 -0.06 10.71 -10.28
CA TRP A 184 0.93 10.05 -9.45
C TRP A 184 2.39 10.32 -9.88
N ASN A 185 2.94 9.52 -10.82
CA ASN A 185 4.32 9.62 -11.30
C ASN A 185 4.42 9.69 -12.83
N ARG A 186 3.31 9.85 -13.54
CA ARG A 186 3.27 9.85 -15.01
C ARG A 186 2.46 11.00 -15.58
N TRP A 187 2.86 11.43 -16.76
CA TRP A 187 2.03 12.29 -17.60
C TRP A 187 0.87 11.47 -18.14
N ARG A 188 -0.34 11.98 -17.96
CA ARG A 188 -1.53 11.42 -18.57
C ARG A 188 -1.58 11.86 -20.03
N ASP A 189 -1.73 10.92 -20.94
CA ASP A 189 -1.93 11.19 -22.36
C ASP A 189 -3.43 11.10 -22.72
N GLU A 190 -3.72 10.87 -24.02
CA GLU A 190 -5.08 10.76 -24.52
C GLU A 190 -5.69 9.35 -24.29
N LYS A 191 -4.88 8.37 -23.88
CA LYS A 191 -5.37 7.03 -23.55
C LYS A 191 -6.14 7.01 -22.24
N ARG A 192 -7.04 6.05 -22.15
CA ARG A 192 -7.84 5.76 -20.95
C ARG A 192 -7.82 4.28 -20.65
N SER A 193 -7.89 3.93 -19.39
CA SER A 193 -8.05 2.55 -18.97
C SER A 193 -9.49 2.12 -19.23
N HIS A 194 -9.72 1.25 -20.19
CA HIS A 194 -11.04 0.71 -20.49
C HIS A 194 -11.17 -0.72 -20.01
N LEU A 195 -12.39 -1.09 -19.58
CA LEU A 195 -12.76 -2.45 -19.20
C LEU A 195 -13.21 -3.24 -20.43
N PHE A 196 -12.61 -4.40 -20.63
CA PHE A 196 -12.93 -5.31 -21.72
C PHE A 196 -13.55 -6.60 -21.21
N LEU A 197 -14.53 -7.10 -21.95
CA LEU A 197 -15.02 -8.46 -21.86
C LEU A 197 -14.40 -9.28 -23.00
N TYR A 198 -13.78 -10.41 -22.70
CA TYR A 198 -13.30 -11.38 -23.68
C TYR A 198 -14.13 -12.66 -23.61
N ASP A 199 -14.71 -13.06 -24.73
CA ASP A 199 -15.40 -14.33 -24.91
C ASP A 199 -14.39 -15.35 -25.46
N ILE A 200 -14.02 -16.33 -24.64
CA ILE A 200 -12.95 -17.30 -24.95
C ILE A 200 -13.34 -18.23 -26.09
N GLU A 201 -14.62 -18.64 -26.17
CA GLU A 201 -15.11 -19.54 -27.20
C GLU A 201 -15.14 -18.87 -28.59
N LYS A 202 -15.56 -17.59 -28.62
CA LYS A 202 -15.62 -16.81 -29.86
C LYS A 202 -14.27 -16.19 -30.23
N LYS A 203 -13.35 -16.04 -29.25
CA LYS A 203 -12.09 -15.32 -29.39
C LYS A 203 -12.30 -13.84 -29.76
N GLU A 204 -13.31 -13.21 -29.17
CA GLU A 204 -13.69 -11.81 -29.38
C GLU A 204 -13.63 -11.05 -28.08
N TYR A 205 -13.22 -9.79 -28.15
CA TYR A 205 -13.25 -8.87 -27.02
C TYR A 205 -14.12 -7.65 -27.31
N TYR A 206 -14.71 -7.10 -26.26
CA TYR A 206 -15.67 -6.01 -26.31
C TYR A 206 -15.27 -4.94 -25.31
N ASP A 207 -15.08 -3.72 -25.76
CA ASP A 207 -14.87 -2.55 -24.90
C ASP A 207 -16.21 -2.10 -24.30
N LEU A 208 -16.35 -2.11 -22.97
CA LEU A 208 -17.60 -1.80 -22.29
C LEU A 208 -17.91 -0.31 -22.30
N ILE A 209 -16.90 0.54 -22.39
CA ILE A 209 -17.02 2.01 -22.30
C ILE A 209 -16.48 2.73 -23.54
N LEU A 210 -16.51 2.05 -24.69
CA LEU A 210 -16.04 2.56 -25.97
C LEU A 210 -16.53 3.98 -26.26
N ASN A 211 -15.69 4.84 -26.79
CA ASN A 211 -15.94 6.25 -27.09
C ASN A 211 -16.21 7.13 -25.86
N THR A 212 -15.81 6.69 -24.67
CA THR A 212 -15.87 7.52 -23.45
C THR A 212 -14.45 7.92 -23.00
N LYS A 213 -14.34 9.06 -22.33
CA LYS A 213 -13.07 9.53 -21.74
C LYS A 213 -12.92 9.12 -20.27
N TYR A 214 -13.69 8.16 -19.82
CA TYR A 214 -13.63 7.64 -18.46
C TYR A 214 -12.57 6.56 -18.32
N ASP A 215 -12.13 6.33 -17.09
CA ASP A 215 -11.22 5.23 -16.74
C ASP A 215 -11.97 4.16 -15.91
N VAL A 216 -11.74 2.90 -16.21
CA VAL A 216 -12.17 1.74 -15.41
C VAL A 216 -10.95 0.82 -15.23
N PRO A 217 -10.44 0.62 -13.99
CA PRO A 217 -10.80 1.36 -12.77
C PRO A 217 -10.55 2.87 -12.89
N PRO A 218 -11.16 3.68 -12.00
CA PRO A 218 -10.85 5.11 -11.94
C PRO A 218 -9.34 5.35 -11.78
N ILE A 219 -8.83 6.42 -12.38
CA ILE A 219 -7.39 6.73 -12.34
C ILE A 219 -6.90 7.01 -10.92
N ASP A 220 -7.78 7.54 -10.07
CA ASP A 220 -7.52 7.82 -8.66
C ASP A 220 -8.54 7.11 -7.79
N LEU A 221 -8.09 6.66 -6.64
CA LEU A 221 -8.86 5.86 -5.67
C LEU A 221 -9.44 4.56 -6.27
N GLY A 222 -9.03 4.19 -7.47
CA GLY A 222 -9.42 2.96 -8.13
C GLY A 222 -8.49 1.78 -7.80
N SER A 223 -8.97 0.56 -8.02
CA SER A 223 -8.24 -0.68 -7.75
C SER A 223 -8.57 -1.80 -8.73
N SER A 224 -7.76 -2.85 -8.76
CA SER A 224 -8.06 -4.07 -9.53
C SER A 224 -9.29 -4.84 -9.03
N GLN A 225 -9.87 -4.44 -7.89
CA GLN A 225 -11.09 -5.02 -7.31
C GLN A 225 -12.36 -4.26 -7.74
N ASP A 226 -12.24 -3.29 -8.63
CA ASP A 226 -13.33 -2.40 -9.02
C ASP A 226 -14.17 -2.91 -10.19
N TYR A 227 -14.04 -4.17 -10.56
CA TYR A 227 -14.93 -4.84 -11.52
C TYR A 227 -15.03 -6.34 -11.24
N THR A 228 -16.22 -6.90 -11.50
CA THR A 228 -16.50 -8.30 -11.22
C THR A 228 -17.71 -8.81 -12.00
N PHE A 229 -17.80 -10.14 -12.18
CA PHE A 229 -19.01 -10.80 -12.67
C PHE A 229 -20.01 -11.12 -11.56
N SER A 230 -21.28 -11.13 -11.89
CA SER A 230 -22.30 -11.79 -11.06
C SER A 230 -22.05 -13.32 -10.99
N PRO A 231 -22.51 -14.01 -9.91
CA PRO A 231 -22.28 -15.45 -9.76
C PRO A 231 -22.84 -16.32 -10.90
N ASP A 232 -23.85 -15.84 -11.64
CA ASP A 232 -24.44 -16.49 -12.80
C ASP A 232 -23.81 -16.04 -14.14
N GLY A 233 -22.81 -15.13 -14.08
CA GLY A 233 -22.10 -14.62 -15.26
C GLY A 233 -22.92 -13.73 -16.20
N LYS A 234 -24.13 -13.29 -15.78
CA LYS A 234 -25.03 -12.53 -16.64
C LYS A 234 -24.93 -11.02 -16.48
N GLU A 235 -24.30 -10.54 -15.43
CA GLU A 235 -24.13 -9.12 -15.13
C GLU A 235 -22.65 -8.85 -14.75
N ILE A 236 -22.19 -7.65 -15.06
CA ILE A 236 -20.88 -7.13 -14.66
C ILE A 236 -21.15 -5.89 -13.83
N ALA A 237 -20.49 -5.79 -12.67
CA ALA A 237 -20.40 -4.58 -11.88
C ALA A 237 -19.00 -3.98 -12.05
N PHE A 238 -18.91 -2.66 -12.17
CA PHE A 238 -17.63 -1.95 -12.30
C PHE A 238 -17.71 -0.52 -11.74
N VAL A 239 -16.56 0.08 -11.50
CA VAL A 239 -16.42 1.42 -10.92
C VAL A 239 -15.89 2.39 -11.96
N MET A 240 -16.45 3.60 -11.97
CA MET A 240 -16.05 4.66 -12.89
C MET A 240 -16.33 6.03 -12.26
N ASN A 241 -15.42 7.00 -12.45
CA ASN A 241 -15.68 8.40 -12.14
C ASN A 241 -16.16 9.13 -13.39
N THR A 242 -17.37 9.70 -13.31
CA THR A 242 -17.99 10.40 -14.44
C THR A 242 -18.04 11.90 -14.26
N ASP A 243 -17.41 12.45 -13.24
CA ASP A 243 -17.36 13.88 -13.00
C ASP A 243 -16.54 14.61 -14.07
N LYS A 244 -16.92 15.86 -14.35
CA LYS A 244 -16.31 16.64 -15.42
C LYS A 244 -14.81 16.91 -15.19
N VAL A 245 -14.42 17.13 -13.93
CA VAL A 245 -13.02 17.40 -13.53
C VAL A 245 -12.60 16.39 -12.49
N VAL A 246 -12.01 15.29 -12.93
CA VAL A 246 -11.59 14.19 -12.06
C VAL A 246 -10.57 14.65 -11.00
N ALA A 247 -9.70 15.61 -11.34
CA ALA A 247 -8.69 16.14 -10.40
C ALA A 247 -9.28 16.81 -9.13
N THR A 248 -10.57 17.15 -9.12
CA THR A 248 -11.26 17.73 -7.95
C THR A 248 -12.33 16.80 -7.37
N SER A 249 -12.36 15.53 -7.79
CA SER A 249 -13.44 14.61 -7.48
C SER A 249 -12.95 13.32 -6.85
N THR A 250 -13.63 12.91 -5.78
CA THR A 250 -13.53 11.54 -5.23
C THR A 250 -14.78 10.70 -5.56
N ASN A 251 -15.67 11.20 -6.43
CA ASN A 251 -16.98 10.62 -6.71
C ASN A 251 -16.87 9.43 -7.71
N ASN A 252 -16.27 8.34 -7.26
CA ASN A 252 -16.33 7.08 -7.97
C ASN A 252 -17.68 6.41 -7.72
N ASP A 253 -18.28 5.87 -8.74
CA ASP A 253 -19.62 5.28 -8.70
C ASP A 253 -19.63 3.83 -9.16
N ILE A 254 -20.57 3.03 -8.62
CA ILE A 254 -20.81 1.65 -9.05
C ILE A 254 -21.79 1.62 -10.21
N PHE A 255 -21.39 0.96 -11.29
CA PHE A 255 -22.22 0.71 -12.47
C PHE A 255 -22.43 -0.78 -12.66
N ILE A 256 -23.56 -1.16 -13.28
CA ILE A 256 -23.88 -2.52 -13.68
C ILE A 256 -24.28 -2.58 -15.16
N VAL A 257 -23.97 -3.67 -15.82
CA VAL A 257 -24.37 -3.95 -17.22
C VAL A 257 -24.68 -5.43 -17.40
N ASN A 258 -25.74 -5.76 -18.16
CA ASN A 258 -26.01 -7.14 -18.53
C ASN A 258 -25.04 -7.59 -19.64
N VAL A 259 -24.47 -8.78 -19.49
CA VAL A 259 -23.55 -9.35 -20.49
C VAL A 259 -24.21 -9.54 -21.86
N SER A 260 -25.52 -9.87 -21.89
CA SER A 260 -26.30 -10.00 -23.15
C SER A 260 -26.42 -8.71 -23.95
N ASP A 261 -26.28 -7.57 -23.30
CA ASP A 261 -26.45 -6.25 -23.92
C ASP A 261 -25.15 -5.68 -24.50
N ILE A 262 -24.01 -6.33 -24.21
CA ILE A 262 -22.69 -5.97 -24.71
C ILE A 262 -22.57 -6.38 -26.18
N LYS A 263 -22.19 -5.43 -27.04
CA LYS A 263 -22.09 -5.62 -28.50
C LYS A 263 -20.83 -4.98 -29.07
N SER A 264 -20.25 -5.58 -30.08
CA SER A 264 -19.09 -5.04 -30.78
C SER A 264 -19.37 -3.64 -31.36
N GLY A 265 -18.39 -2.76 -31.24
CA GLY A 265 -18.42 -1.40 -31.80
C GLY A 265 -19.40 -0.44 -31.12
N LYS A 266 -19.85 -0.75 -29.90
CA LYS A 266 -20.75 0.11 -29.12
C LYS A 266 -20.40 0.03 -27.65
N ALA A 267 -20.47 1.19 -26.96
CA ALA A 267 -20.46 1.22 -25.49
C ALA A 267 -21.65 0.41 -24.95
N ALA A 268 -21.40 -0.30 -23.84
CA ALA A 268 -22.45 -1.09 -23.20
C ALA A 268 -23.48 -0.16 -22.48
N PRO A 269 -24.76 -0.52 -22.43
CA PRO A 269 -25.79 0.26 -21.75
C PRO A 269 -25.74 0.02 -20.23
N TYR A 270 -24.81 0.65 -19.54
CA TYR A 270 -24.62 0.51 -18.09
C TYR A 270 -25.59 1.39 -17.30
N LYS A 271 -25.85 0.99 -16.04
CA LYS A 271 -26.70 1.69 -15.07
C LYS A 271 -25.95 1.94 -13.78
N LYS A 272 -25.96 3.17 -13.29
CA LYS A 272 -25.46 3.56 -11.96
C LYS A 272 -26.39 3.01 -10.86
N ILE A 273 -25.81 2.44 -9.80
CA ILE A 273 -26.53 1.90 -8.64
C ILE A 273 -26.15 2.57 -7.32
N SER A 274 -24.97 3.16 -7.22
CA SER A 274 -24.54 3.94 -6.05
C SER A 274 -25.23 5.29 -5.99
N LYS A 275 -25.18 5.93 -4.81
CA LYS A 275 -25.84 7.24 -4.57
C LYS A 275 -24.98 8.21 -3.78
N SER A 276 -23.87 7.78 -3.22
CA SER A 276 -22.97 8.67 -2.51
C SER A 276 -22.35 9.70 -3.45
N LEU A 277 -21.85 10.80 -2.89
CA LEU A 277 -21.02 11.78 -3.59
C LEU A 277 -19.53 11.60 -3.24
N GLY A 278 -19.22 10.67 -2.35
CA GLY A 278 -17.85 10.22 -2.04
C GLY A 278 -17.46 9.04 -2.92
N ASN A 279 -16.43 8.32 -2.50
CA ASN A 279 -15.89 7.19 -3.24
C ASN A 279 -16.66 5.89 -2.96
N ASP A 280 -17.42 5.42 -3.95
CA ASP A 280 -18.06 4.10 -3.97
C ASP A 280 -17.20 3.14 -4.80
N ASN A 281 -16.69 2.03 -4.21
CA ASN A 281 -15.76 1.14 -4.87
C ASN A 281 -15.85 -0.33 -4.41
N GLN A 282 -15.09 -1.23 -5.04
CA GLN A 282 -14.98 -2.65 -4.73
C GLN A 282 -16.33 -3.38 -4.66
N PRO A 283 -17.13 -3.42 -5.75
CA PRO A 283 -18.40 -4.15 -5.78
C PRO A 283 -18.16 -5.66 -5.72
N VAL A 284 -18.84 -6.37 -4.80
CA VAL A 284 -18.77 -7.82 -4.65
C VAL A 284 -20.18 -8.41 -4.54
N TYR A 285 -20.54 -9.30 -5.46
CA TYR A 285 -21.85 -9.97 -5.40
C TYR A 285 -21.93 -10.96 -4.24
N SER A 286 -23.09 -11.04 -3.59
CA SER A 286 -23.39 -12.15 -2.68
C SER A 286 -23.41 -13.48 -3.45
N PRO A 287 -23.06 -14.61 -2.80
CA PRO A 287 -23.02 -15.93 -3.45
C PRO A 287 -24.31 -16.34 -4.14
N ASP A 288 -25.46 -15.93 -3.59
CA ASP A 288 -26.81 -16.16 -4.16
C ASP A 288 -27.20 -15.14 -5.25
N GLY A 289 -26.34 -14.13 -5.48
CA GLY A 289 -26.58 -13.07 -6.44
C GLY A 289 -27.68 -12.07 -6.05
N LYS A 290 -28.19 -12.09 -4.82
CA LYS A 290 -29.27 -11.19 -4.38
C LYS A 290 -28.78 -9.77 -4.09
N TYR A 291 -27.57 -9.65 -3.58
CA TYR A 291 -26.95 -8.37 -3.21
C TYR A 291 -25.68 -8.09 -3.98
N ILE A 292 -25.37 -6.80 -4.12
CA ILE A 292 -24.01 -6.31 -4.36
C ILE A 292 -23.60 -5.56 -3.09
N ALA A 293 -22.53 -6.02 -2.44
CA ALA A 293 -21.87 -5.26 -1.38
C ALA A 293 -20.78 -4.39 -2.01
N PHE A 294 -20.62 -3.17 -1.55
CA PHE A 294 -19.55 -2.28 -1.96
C PHE A 294 -19.15 -1.34 -0.82
N ARG A 295 -17.95 -0.79 -0.90
CA ARG A 295 -17.52 0.22 0.05
C ARG A 295 -17.99 1.59 -0.40
N SER A 296 -18.32 2.45 0.56
CA SER A 296 -18.86 3.78 0.28
C SER A 296 -18.38 4.82 1.29
N MET A 297 -17.87 5.91 0.80
CA MET A 297 -17.62 7.14 1.55
C MET A 297 -18.82 8.07 1.41
N ALA A 298 -19.16 8.79 2.46
CA ALA A 298 -20.35 9.67 2.46
C ALA A 298 -20.05 11.06 1.89
N ARG A 299 -18.81 11.57 2.06
CA ARG A 299 -18.45 12.97 1.82
C ARG A 299 -17.70 13.15 0.51
N ALA A 300 -18.16 14.07 -0.34
CA ALA A 300 -17.48 14.44 -1.57
C ALA A 300 -16.16 15.14 -1.30
N GLY A 301 -15.12 14.80 -2.07
CA GLY A 301 -13.81 15.44 -2.02
C GLY A 301 -12.94 15.03 -0.83
N PHE A 302 -13.40 14.15 0.05
CA PHE A 302 -12.62 13.67 1.20
C PHE A 302 -12.17 12.23 1.02
N GLU A 303 -10.93 12.03 0.63
CA GLU A 303 -10.35 10.70 0.35
C GLU A 303 -10.13 9.84 1.60
N ALA A 304 -10.15 10.44 2.79
CA ALA A 304 -9.99 9.75 4.07
C ALA A 304 -11.31 9.61 4.85
N ASP A 305 -12.44 9.78 4.18
CA ASP A 305 -13.74 9.53 4.78
C ASP A 305 -13.91 8.05 5.12
N LYS A 306 -14.74 7.77 6.13
CA LYS A 306 -15.03 6.41 6.56
C LYS A 306 -15.63 5.59 5.41
N GLN A 307 -15.04 4.46 5.12
CA GLN A 307 -15.60 3.47 4.20
C GLN A 307 -16.63 2.61 4.93
N ASP A 308 -17.88 2.68 4.53
CA ASP A 308 -18.95 1.82 5.01
C ASP A 308 -19.24 0.67 4.02
N ILE A 309 -19.79 -0.45 4.51
CA ILE A 309 -20.34 -1.52 3.66
C ILE A 309 -21.77 -1.15 3.30
N ILE A 310 -22.02 -0.91 2.03
CA ILE A 310 -23.37 -0.71 1.48
C ILE A 310 -23.82 -1.98 0.77
N LEU A 311 -25.03 -2.43 1.08
CA LEU A 311 -25.70 -3.56 0.41
C LEU A 311 -26.76 -3.02 -0.55
N TYR A 312 -26.56 -3.23 -1.85
CA TYR A 312 -27.54 -2.98 -2.88
C TYR A 312 -28.36 -4.24 -3.15
N ASN A 313 -29.67 -4.20 -2.91
CA ASN A 313 -30.57 -5.30 -3.25
C ASN A 313 -30.92 -5.24 -4.75
N ARG A 314 -30.49 -6.20 -5.53
CA ARG A 314 -30.63 -6.23 -6.99
C ARG A 314 -32.10 -6.33 -7.45
N THR A 315 -32.99 -6.91 -6.64
CA THR A 315 -34.41 -7.05 -6.97
C THR A 315 -35.19 -5.76 -6.72
N THR A 316 -34.94 -5.11 -5.57
CA THR A 316 -35.72 -3.94 -5.15
C THR A 316 -35.06 -2.62 -5.48
N GLY A 317 -33.75 -2.61 -5.75
CA GLY A 317 -32.94 -1.40 -5.94
C GLY A 317 -32.69 -0.59 -4.66
N THR A 318 -32.96 -1.19 -3.49
CA THR A 318 -32.76 -0.52 -2.19
C THR A 318 -31.32 -0.66 -1.71
N LEU A 319 -30.84 0.36 -1.02
CA LEU A 319 -29.53 0.41 -0.37
C LEU A 319 -29.70 0.31 1.15
N ARG A 320 -28.78 -0.44 1.80
CA ARG A 320 -28.69 -0.53 3.27
C ARG A 320 -27.24 -0.40 3.69
N ASN A 321 -26.94 0.53 4.60
CA ASN A 321 -25.64 0.63 5.24
C ASN A 321 -25.54 -0.42 6.35
N LEU A 322 -24.62 -1.36 6.21
CA LEU A 322 -24.42 -2.46 7.16
C LEU A 322 -23.54 -2.04 8.35
N THR A 323 -22.67 -1.07 8.17
CA THR A 323 -21.65 -0.65 9.16
C THR A 323 -21.87 0.77 9.70
N GLU A 324 -23.05 1.36 9.49
CA GLU A 324 -23.38 2.73 9.91
C GLU A 324 -23.00 3.04 11.38
N LYS A 325 -23.23 2.07 12.28
CA LYS A 325 -22.98 2.21 13.73
C LYS A 325 -21.59 1.82 14.17
N ILE A 326 -20.70 1.46 13.23
CA ILE A 326 -19.36 0.96 13.51
C ILE A 326 -18.37 2.04 13.12
N ASP A 327 -17.52 2.48 14.06
CA ASP A 327 -16.47 3.48 13.81
C ASP A 327 -15.16 2.79 13.37
N LEU A 328 -15.26 2.04 12.27
CA LEU A 328 -14.15 1.40 11.56
C LEU A 328 -14.28 1.71 10.07
N SER A 329 -13.21 2.10 9.43
CA SER A 329 -13.14 2.25 7.97
C SER A 329 -12.84 0.90 7.34
N VAL A 330 -13.78 0.40 6.51
CA VAL A 330 -13.73 -0.94 5.92
C VAL A 330 -12.68 -1.01 4.81
N GLY A 331 -11.81 -1.99 4.90
CA GLY A 331 -10.89 -2.39 3.83
C GLY A 331 -11.55 -3.33 2.81
N GLN A 332 -10.94 -4.48 2.51
CA GLN A 332 -11.50 -5.45 1.57
C GLN A 332 -12.80 -6.08 2.08
N ILE A 333 -13.77 -6.32 1.18
CA ILE A 333 -15.02 -7.04 1.45
C ILE A 333 -14.90 -8.48 0.94
N LEU A 334 -15.22 -9.47 1.79
CA LEU A 334 -15.22 -10.89 1.43
C LEU A 334 -16.46 -11.59 1.97
N TRP A 335 -17.33 -12.11 1.08
CA TRP A 335 -18.50 -12.86 1.48
C TRP A 335 -18.16 -14.27 1.98
N SER A 336 -18.85 -14.74 3.02
CA SER A 336 -18.89 -16.18 3.29
C SER A 336 -19.67 -16.90 2.18
N PRO A 337 -19.30 -18.15 1.79
CA PRO A 337 -19.99 -18.86 0.72
C PRO A 337 -21.48 -19.13 0.95
N ASP A 338 -21.92 -19.16 2.22
CA ASP A 338 -23.34 -19.29 2.60
C ASP A 338 -24.11 -17.95 2.59
N GLY A 339 -23.43 -16.83 2.30
CA GLY A 339 -24.00 -15.50 2.23
C GLY A 339 -24.43 -14.89 3.58
N LYS A 340 -24.15 -15.55 4.72
CA LYS A 340 -24.55 -15.07 6.04
C LYS A 340 -23.65 -14.01 6.62
N TYR A 341 -22.39 -14.02 6.23
CA TYR A 341 -21.38 -13.15 6.79
C TYR A 341 -20.61 -12.41 5.70
N ILE A 342 -20.13 -11.25 6.08
CA ILE A 342 -19.05 -10.54 5.36
C ILE A 342 -17.85 -10.47 6.30
N TYR A 343 -16.68 -10.89 5.79
CA TYR A 343 -15.38 -10.63 6.40
C TYR A 343 -14.80 -9.36 5.79
N PHE A 344 -14.15 -8.56 6.61
CA PHE A 344 -13.44 -7.37 6.16
C PHE A 344 -12.25 -7.07 7.07
N ASP A 345 -11.26 -6.39 6.55
CA ASP A 345 -10.17 -5.84 7.33
C ASP A 345 -10.44 -4.36 7.64
N ALA A 346 -9.88 -3.89 8.74
CA ALA A 346 -9.92 -2.48 9.11
C ALA A 346 -8.76 -2.11 10.04
N ALA A 347 -8.23 -0.90 9.87
CA ALA A 347 -7.24 -0.35 10.77
C ALA A 347 -7.85 -0.18 12.18
N ASN A 348 -7.13 -0.67 13.18
CA ASN A 348 -7.47 -0.55 14.59
C ASN A 348 -6.19 -0.31 15.39
N GLN A 349 -5.94 0.95 15.75
CA GLN A 349 -4.69 1.42 16.34
C GLN A 349 -3.50 1.11 15.39
N ILE A 350 -2.49 0.39 15.90
CA ILE A 350 -1.29 0.01 15.13
C ILE A 350 -1.47 -1.29 14.33
N TYR A 351 -2.67 -1.87 14.29
CA TYR A 351 -2.95 -3.13 13.61
C TYR A 351 -3.92 -2.93 12.44
N ASN A 352 -3.90 -3.84 11.50
CA ASN A 352 -5.00 -4.05 10.55
C ASN A 352 -5.68 -5.37 10.89
N SER A 353 -6.83 -5.27 11.55
CA SER A 353 -7.56 -6.40 12.14
C SER A 353 -8.56 -6.98 11.15
N ILE A 354 -8.83 -8.29 11.22
CA ILE A 354 -9.90 -8.93 10.44
C ILE A 354 -11.16 -9.03 11.29
N TYR A 355 -12.28 -8.62 10.72
CA TYR A 355 -13.61 -8.64 11.32
C TYR A 355 -14.55 -9.53 10.51
N ARG A 356 -15.60 -9.99 11.19
CA ARG A 356 -16.74 -10.67 10.57
C ARG A 356 -18.03 -10.01 11.02
N ILE A 357 -18.90 -9.63 10.08
CA ILE A 357 -20.20 -9.05 10.38
C ILE A 357 -21.32 -9.96 9.85
N ASN A 358 -22.36 -10.17 10.65
CA ASN A 358 -23.55 -10.87 10.20
C ASN A 358 -24.40 -9.95 9.32
N VAL A 359 -24.73 -10.41 8.12
CA VAL A 359 -25.42 -9.60 7.10
C VAL A 359 -26.86 -9.26 7.51
N GLU A 360 -27.53 -10.12 8.26
CA GLU A 360 -28.91 -9.91 8.70
C GLU A 360 -28.99 -9.09 9.98
N THR A 361 -28.24 -9.48 11.03
CA THR A 361 -28.33 -8.86 12.37
C THR A 361 -27.41 -7.66 12.55
N GLY A 362 -26.32 -7.55 11.77
CA GLY A 362 -25.28 -6.54 11.95
C GLY A 362 -24.29 -6.84 13.09
N ASP A 363 -24.35 -8.05 13.68
CA ASP A 363 -23.44 -8.43 14.77
C ASP A 363 -22.00 -8.51 14.29
N LEU A 364 -21.13 -7.76 14.93
CA LEU A 364 -19.70 -7.66 14.62
C LEU A 364 -18.87 -8.55 15.55
N LEU A 365 -17.93 -9.29 14.98
CA LEU A 365 -16.93 -10.08 15.71
C LEU A 365 -15.53 -9.70 15.21
N THR A 366 -14.61 -9.41 16.13
CA THR A 366 -13.17 -9.34 15.81
C THR A 366 -12.65 -10.77 15.63
N PHE A 367 -12.16 -11.06 14.42
CA PHE A 367 -11.74 -12.40 14.02
C PHE A 367 -10.23 -12.59 14.16
N VAL A 368 -9.45 -11.58 13.74
CA VAL A 368 -7.99 -11.48 13.95
C VAL A 368 -7.69 -10.08 14.46
N LYS A 369 -7.06 -9.97 15.64
CA LYS A 369 -6.85 -8.69 16.30
C LYS A 369 -5.52 -8.02 15.94
N ASP A 370 -4.42 -8.79 15.94
CA ASP A 370 -3.05 -8.27 15.86
C ASP A 370 -2.42 -8.43 14.47
N GLY A 371 -1.27 -7.78 14.26
CA GLY A 371 -0.55 -7.74 13.00
C GLY A 371 -1.25 -6.89 11.95
N VAL A 372 -0.62 -6.75 10.78
CA VAL A 372 -1.22 -6.12 9.61
C VAL A 372 -1.62 -7.21 8.64
N ASN A 373 -2.95 -7.36 8.44
CA ASN A 373 -3.56 -8.45 7.67
C ASN A 373 -4.28 -7.86 6.46
N GLU A 374 -4.03 -8.41 5.27
CA GLU A 374 -4.47 -7.87 3.99
C GLU A 374 -4.78 -8.98 2.98
N GLU A 375 -5.49 -8.64 1.92
CA GLU A 375 -5.75 -9.52 0.77
C GLU A 375 -6.32 -10.89 1.17
N MET A 376 -7.54 -10.89 1.66
CA MET A 376 -8.22 -12.12 2.08
C MET A 376 -8.83 -12.88 0.92
N ILE A 377 -8.67 -14.21 0.90
CA ILE A 377 -9.35 -15.14 0.00
C ILE A 377 -9.95 -16.26 0.84
N ILE A 378 -11.23 -16.57 0.66
CA ILE A 378 -11.90 -17.68 1.34
C ILE A 378 -11.99 -18.91 0.42
N SER A 379 -11.71 -20.09 0.97
CA SER A 379 -11.91 -21.36 0.27
C SER A 379 -13.39 -21.54 -0.14
N GLN A 380 -13.65 -22.24 -1.25
CA GLN A 380 -15.03 -22.42 -1.74
C GLN A 380 -15.96 -23.10 -0.75
N ASN A 381 -15.45 -23.99 0.10
CA ASN A 381 -16.23 -24.62 1.18
C ASN A 381 -16.43 -23.70 2.40
N GLY A 382 -15.82 -22.53 2.42
CA GLY A 382 -15.93 -21.56 3.52
C GLY A 382 -15.16 -21.93 4.79
N GLU A 383 -14.31 -22.94 4.77
CA GLU A 383 -13.65 -23.44 5.98
C GLU A 383 -12.37 -22.70 6.36
N VAL A 384 -11.68 -22.09 5.35
CA VAL A 384 -10.38 -21.43 5.51
C VAL A 384 -10.38 -20.09 4.83
N ILE A 385 -9.87 -19.06 5.52
CA ILE A 385 -9.47 -17.78 4.94
C ILE A 385 -7.95 -17.75 4.83
N PHE A 386 -7.45 -17.52 3.63
CA PHE A 386 -6.05 -17.23 3.36
C PHE A 386 -5.88 -15.72 3.28
N PHE A 387 -4.77 -15.20 3.82
CA PHE A 387 -4.51 -13.75 3.82
C PHE A 387 -3.02 -13.47 3.92
N LYS A 388 -2.60 -12.31 3.47
CA LYS A 388 -1.25 -11.81 3.73
C LYS A 388 -1.19 -11.21 5.12
N ARG A 389 -0.11 -11.48 5.85
CA ARG A 389 0.17 -10.92 7.16
C ARG A 389 1.62 -10.51 7.28
N GLN A 390 1.83 -9.35 7.87
CA GLN A 390 3.14 -8.82 8.19
C GLN A 390 3.21 -8.25 9.61
N LYS A 391 4.43 -8.06 10.09
CA LYS A 391 4.77 -7.37 11.34
C LYS A 391 6.05 -6.57 11.14
N THR A 392 6.36 -5.63 12.00
CA THR A 392 7.63 -4.88 11.96
C THR A 392 8.86 -5.78 11.92
N THR A 393 8.75 -7.02 12.39
CA THR A 393 9.83 -8.03 12.44
C THR A 393 9.72 -9.10 11.36
N MET A 394 8.68 -9.07 10.52
CA MET A 394 8.40 -10.10 9.52
C MET A 394 7.77 -9.48 8.28
N PRO A 395 8.43 -9.56 7.11
CA PRO A 395 7.80 -9.20 5.84
C PRO A 395 6.51 -9.96 5.59
N SER A 396 5.72 -9.49 4.62
CA SER A 396 4.46 -10.13 4.25
C SER A 396 4.67 -11.60 3.86
N GLU A 397 3.91 -12.47 4.52
CA GLU A 397 3.82 -13.92 4.25
C GLU A 397 2.36 -14.31 4.15
N ILE A 398 2.05 -15.45 3.52
CA ILE A 398 0.69 -15.98 3.41
C ILE A 398 0.37 -16.82 4.66
N PHE A 399 -0.77 -16.57 5.24
CA PHE A 399 -1.32 -17.28 6.41
C PHE A 399 -2.68 -17.87 6.09
N ALA A 400 -3.07 -18.87 6.86
CA ALA A 400 -4.38 -19.49 6.82
C ALA A 400 -5.06 -19.42 8.19
N LEU A 401 -6.37 -19.22 8.20
CA LEU A 401 -7.22 -19.15 9.38
C LEU A 401 -8.49 -19.95 9.16
N LYS A 402 -8.79 -20.88 10.05
CA LYS A 402 -10.06 -21.64 10.01
C LYS A 402 -11.24 -20.77 10.45
N THR A 403 -12.30 -20.75 9.66
CA THR A 403 -13.48 -19.90 9.90
C THR A 403 -14.31 -20.32 11.12
N ASN A 404 -14.07 -21.51 11.68
CA ASN A 404 -14.68 -21.99 12.92
C ASN A 404 -13.95 -21.52 14.20
N GLY A 405 -12.93 -20.66 14.10
CA GLY A 405 -12.16 -20.15 15.24
C GLY A 405 -10.90 -20.95 15.57
N GLY A 406 -10.38 -21.76 14.63
CA GLY A 406 -9.08 -22.43 14.74
C GLY A 406 -7.90 -21.45 14.74
N GLY A 407 -6.69 -21.98 14.98
CA GLY A 407 -5.48 -21.18 15.02
C GLY A 407 -5.11 -20.58 13.66
N ILE A 408 -4.26 -19.55 13.69
CA ILE A 408 -3.62 -18.96 12.50
C ILE A 408 -2.35 -19.76 12.20
N GLU A 409 -2.21 -20.23 10.98
CA GLU A 409 -1.05 -21.00 10.51
C GLU A 409 -0.29 -20.22 9.43
N GLN A 410 1.02 -20.17 9.54
CA GLN A 410 1.89 -19.57 8.53
C GLN A 410 2.14 -20.58 7.41
N ILE A 411 1.77 -20.26 6.18
CA ILE A 411 1.89 -21.12 5.01
C ILE A 411 3.24 -20.89 4.31
N THR A 412 3.58 -19.65 3.98
CA THR A 412 4.86 -19.31 3.35
C THR A 412 5.90 -18.88 4.37
N LYS A 413 7.19 -19.12 4.07
CA LYS A 413 8.34 -18.82 4.95
C LYS A 413 9.54 -18.40 4.13
N LEU A 414 9.33 -17.51 3.14
CA LEU A 414 10.32 -17.19 2.11
C LEU A 414 11.59 -16.55 2.66
N ASN A 415 11.48 -15.82 3.76
CA ASN A 415 12.56 -15.02 4.32
C ASN A 415 13.12 -15.57 5.64
N ASN A 416 12.67 -16.75 6.11
CA ASN A 416 13.02 -17.26 7.44
C ASN A 416 14.53 -17.42 7.63
N ASP A 417 15.28 -17.88 6.63
CA ASP A 417 16.72 -18.08 6.72
C ASP A 417 17.46 -16.75 6.96
N LEU A 418 17.08 -15.70 6.26
CA LEU A 418 17.64 -14.36 6.45
C LEU A 418 17.23 -13.77 7.79
N LEU A 419 15.94 -13.83 8.13
CA LEU A 419 15.39 -13.27 9.36
C LEU A 419 15.97 -13.97 10.61
N SER A 420 16.30 -15.25 10.52
CA SER A 420 16.95 -15.99 11.62
C SER A 420 18.31 -15.42 12.02
N GLN A 421 19.01 -14.76 11.10
CA GLN A 421 20.32 -14.14 11.28
C GLN A 421 20.24 -12.72 11.86
N ILE A 422 19.06 -12.08 11.81
CA ILE A 422 18.87 -10.69 12.20
C ILE A 422 18.29 -10.62 13.62
N LYS A 423 18.83 -9.70 14.44
CA LYS A 423 18.28 -9.38 15.74
C LYS A 423 17.30 -8.21 15.59
N PHE A 424 16.02 -8.50 15.65
CA PHE A 424 14.96 -7.53 15.84
C PHE A 424 14.60 -7.37 17.32
N ASN A 425 14.00 -6.24 17.67
CA ASN A 425 13.26 -6.08 18.92
C ASN A 425 11.76 -5.91 18.58
N ASP A 426 10.91 -6.44 19.43
CA ASP A 426 9.48 -6.25 19.32
C ASP A 426 9.14 -4.76 19.53
N ILE A 427 8.03 -4.35 18.94
CA ILE A 427 7.49 -3.01 19.17
C ILE A 427 6.95 -2.91 20.60
N GLU A 428 7.19 -1.77 21.22
CA GLU A 428 6.51 -1.33 22.43
C GLU A 428 5.60 -0.17 22.06
N THR A 429 4.55 0.07 22.82
CA THR A 429 3.68 1.23 22.62
C THR A 429 3.51 1.99 23.91
N PHE A 430 3.32 3.31 23.79
CA PHE A 430 2.92 4.16 24.89
C PHE A 430 1.86 5.17 24.45
N TRP A 431 1.16 5.74 25.41
CA TRP A 431 0.16 6.77 25.19
C TRP A 431 0.62 8.07 25.85
N SER A 432 0.54 9.15 25.11
CA SER A 432 0.76 10.51 25.61
C SER A 432 -0.52 11.34 25.49
N GLU A 433 -0.58 12.44 26.22
CA GLU A 433 -1.68 13.39 26.11
C GLU A 433 -1.35 14.46 25.07
N GLY A 434 -2.15 14.56 24.05
CA GLY A 434 -2.07 15.60 23.02
C GLY A 434 -2.91 16.83 23.34
N ALA A 435 -3.03 17.72 22.35
CA ALA A 435 -3.80 18.95 22.48
C ALA A 435 -5.27 18.68 22.86
N GLY A 436 -5.77 19.40 23.88
CA GLY A 436 -7.14 19.23 24.34
C GLY A 436 -7.44 17.88 24.98
N GLY A 437 -6.43 17.16 25.50
CA GLY A 437 -6.58 15.87 26.16
C GLY A 437 -6.71 14.67 25.22
N ALA A 438 -6.44 14.83 23.92
CA ALA A 438 -6.44 13.74 22.97
C ALA A 438 -5.41 12.66 23.34
N LYS A 439 -5.73 11.39 23.14
CA LYS A 439 -4.82 10.28 23.41
C LYS A 439 -4.05 9.93 22.14
N VAL A 440 -2.74 10.07 22.19
CA VAL A 440 -1.80 9.81 21.11
C VAL A 440 -1.02 8.53 21.41
N GLN A 441 -1.19 7.50 20.59
CA GLN A 441 -0.39 6.29 20.68
C GLN A 441 0.89 6.45 19.89
N SER A 442 2.00 6.00 20.46
CA SER A 442 3.30 5.98 19.79
C SER A 442 3.87 4.56 19.79
N ILE A 443 4.51 4.18 18.69
CA ILE A 443 5.36 3.00 18.61
C ILE A 443 6.74 3.39 19.12
N LEU A 444 7.36 2.51 19.92
CA LEU A 444 8.74 2.61 20.37
C LEU A 444 9.49 1.34 20.02
N ILE A 445 10.66 1.49 19.37
CA ILE A 445 11.57 0.37 19.08
C ILE A 445 12.94 0.67 19.66
N LYS A 446 13.45 -0.26 20.45
CA LYS A 446 14.81 -0.22 20.99
C LYS A 446 15.81 -0.76 19.98
N PRO A 447 17.07 -0.28 19.97
CA PRO A 447 18.09 -0.82 19.10
C PRO A 447 18.38 -2.30 19.39
N PRO A 448 18.83 -3.09 18.40
CA PRO A 448 19.31 -4.46 18.64
C PRO A 448 20.37 -4.49 19.75
N PHE A 449 20.37 -5.56 20.53
CA PHE A 449 21.31 -5.71 21.68
C PHE A 449 21.21 -4.59 22.71
N PHE A 450 19.98 -4.08 22.92
CA PHE A 450 19.69 -3.01 23.87
C PHE A 450 20.23 -3.32 25.28
N ASP A 451 20.91 -2.34 25.87
CA ASP A 451 21.41 -2.36 27.25
C ASP A 451 20.76 -1.20 28.04
N SER A 452 19.95 -1.51 29.02
CA SER A 452 19.22 -0.51 29.81
C SER A 452 20.10 0.45 30.61
N LYS A 453 21.41 0.14 30.71
CA LYS A 453 22.39 1.00 31.41
C LYS A 453 23.00 2.05 30.47
N LYS A 454 22.79 1.96 29.19
CA LYS A 454 23.29 2.92 28.18
C LYS A 454 22.21 3.91 27.80
N LYS A 455 22.67 5.06 27.29
CA LYS A 455 21.80 6.02 26.59
C LYS A 455 21.96 5.89 25.08
N TYR A 456 20.87 6.11 24.38
CA TYR A 456 20.80 5.97 22.93
C TYR A 456 20.21 7.24 22.32
N PRO A 457 20.73 7.72 21.19
CA PRO A 457 20.10 8.79 20.44
C PRO A 457 18.69 8.39 20.00
N MET A 458 17.80 9.36 19.84
CA MET A 458 16.42 9.15 19.42
C MET A 458 16.19 9.65 18.00
N ILE A 459 15.49 8.85 17.19
CA ILE A 459 14.86 9.32 15.95
C ILE A 459 13.36 9.38 16.15
N PHE A 460 12.78 10.55 15.91
CA PHE A 460 11.37 10.83 15.97
C PHE A 460 10.81 10.82 14.54
N LEU A 461 9.97 9.83 14.21
CA LEU A 461 9.46 9.61 12.86
C LEU A 461 8.02 10.09 12.73
N ILE A 462 7.75 10.90 11.72
CA ILE A 462 6.42 11.46 11.45
C ILE A 462 5.90 10.87 10.14
N HIS A 463 4.73 10.19 10.20
CA HIS A 463 4.13 9.56 9.03
C HIS A 463 3.54 10.57 8.05
N GLY A 464 3.35 10.13 6.81
CA GLY A 464 2.65 10.86 5.76
C GLY A 464 1.12 10.68 5.84
N GLY A 465 0.44 11.21 4.86
CA GLY A 465 -1.00 11.31 4.77
C GLY A 465 -1.42 12.78 4.64
N PRO A 466 -2.00 13.44 5.67
CA PRO A 466 -1.92 13.13 7.11
C PRO A 466 -2.74 11.96 7.61
N GLN A 467 -3.75 11.55 6.84
CA GLN A 467 -4.61 10.43 7.16
C GLN A 467 -3.92 9.09 6.79
N GLY A 468 -3.00 8.70 7.63
CA GLY A 468 -2.26 7.45 7.64
C GLY A 468 -1.92 7.08 9.07
N HIS A 469 -1.11 6.07 9.31
CA HIS A 469 -0.60 5.76 10.64
C HIS A 469 0.66 4.89 10.58
N TRP A 470 1.46 4.93 11.62
CA TRP A 470 2.47 3.92 11.88
C TRP A 470 1.79 2.67 12.42
N SER A 471 2.02 1.53 11.78
CA SER A 471 1.45 0.24 12.13
C SER A 471 2.52 -0.81 12.45
N ASP A 472 2.09 -1.98 12.90
CA ASP A 472 2.97 -3.15 13.07
C ASP A 472 3.23 -3.82 11.71
N ASP A 473 3.71 -3.02 10.73
CA ASP A 473 4.05 -3.49 9.38
C ASP A 473 5.57 -3.48 9.14
N PHE A 474 6.03 -4.29 8.18
CA PHE A 474 7.46 -4.38 7.87
C PHE A 474 7.99 -3.14 7.14
N HIS A 475 7.20 -2.50 6.34
CA HIS A 475 7.44 -1.28 5.58
C HIS A 475 8.84 -1.16 4.93
N TYR A 476 9.01 -1.63 3.71
CA TYR A 476 10.33 -1.68 3.03
C TYR A 476 11.01 -0.32 2.80
N ARG A 477 10.28 0.81 2.78
CA ARG A 477 10.83 2.16 2.55
C ARG A 477 11.19 2.89 3.84
N TRP A 478 10.23 3.03 4.75
CA TRP A 478 10.40 3.67 6.07
C TRP A 478 10.43 2.63 7.19
N ASN A 479 11.34 1.67 7.06
CA ASN A 479 11.43 0.54 7.98
C ASN A 479 11.89 0.97 9.37
N LEU A 480 11.01 0.86 10.37
CA LEU A 480 11.31 1.27 11.75
C LEU A 480 12.47 0.47 12.37
N GLN A 481 12.57 -0.82 12.05
CA GLN A 481 13.67 -1.68 12.53
C GLN A 481 15.02 -1.28 11.93
N MET A 482 15.03 -0.73 10.70
CA MET A 482 16.26 -0.28 10.05
C MET A 482 16.84 0.97 10.76
N PHE A 483 15.98 1.89 11.18
CA PHE A 483 16.41 3.02 12.03
C PHE A 483 16.95 2.52 13.37
N ALA A 484 16.27 1.58 14.01
CA ALA A 484 16.73 0.98 15.26
C ALA A 484 18.06 0.22 15.09
N ALA A 485 18.26 -0.47 13.97
CA ALA A 485 19.45 -1.25 13.66
C ALA A 485 20.75 -0.42 13.64
N LYS A 486 20.62 0.90 13.43
CA LYS A 486 21.75 1.85 13.50
C LYS A 486 22.04 2.39 14.90
N GLY A 487 21.39 1.83 15.93
CA GLY A 487 21.65 2.18 17.33
C GLY A 487 20.78 3.30 17.88
N TYR A 488 19.68 3.65 17.20
CA TYR A 488 18.73 4.65 17.66
C TYR A 488 17.55 4.02 18.39
N VAL A 489 17.02 4.73 19.38
CA VAL A 489 15.65 4.51 19.84
C VAL A 489 14.72 5.18 18.83
N VAL A 490 13.79 4.43 18.26
CA VAL A 490 12.80 4.94 17.33
C VAL A 490 11.52 5.27 18.09
N VAL A 491 10.98 6.45 17.90
CA VAL A 491 9.68 6.89 18.40
C VAL A 491 8.84 7.34 17.21
N ALA A 492 7.69 6.67 17.00
CA ALA A 492 6.82 6.90 15.86
C ALA A 492 5.36 7.11 16.33
N PRO A 493 4.95 8.37 16.58
CA PRO A 493 3.63 8.70 17.09
C PRO A 493 2.55 8.66 15.98
N ASN A 494 1.31 8.37 16.41
CA ASN A 494 0.10 8.49 15.63
C ASN A 494 -0.74 9.66 16.17
N PRO A 495 -0.46 10.90 15.75
CA PRO A 495 -1.19 12.10 16.20
C PRO A 495 -2.57 12.14 15.55
N ARG A 496 -3.39 13.15 15.89
CA ARG A 496 -4.67 13.40 15.18
C ARG A 496 -4.45 13.50 13.68
N GLY A 497 -5.44 13.05 12.90
CA GLY A 497 -5.31 12.74 11.48
C GLY A 497 -5.05 11.25 11.24
N SER A 498 -4.42 10.54 12.19
CA SER A 498 -4.09 9.13 12.02
C SER A 498 -5.32 8.25 11.92
N THR A 499 -5.30 7.30 10.96
CA THR A 499 -6.32 6.26 10.80
C THR A 499 -6.20 5.19 11.90
N GLY A 500 -7.28 4.43 12.14
CA GLY A 500 -7.31 3.39 13.19
C GLY A 500 -7.72 3.87 14.58
N TYR A 501 -8.05 5.16 14.75
CA TYR A 501 -8.44 5.77 16.03
C TYR A 501 -9.85 6.40 15.97
N GLY A 502 -10.67 5.98 15.01
CA GLY A 502 -12.01 6.49 14.75
C GLY A 502 -12.03 7.68 13.78
N GLN A 503 -13.19 7.88 13.12
CA GLN A 503 -13.31 8.91 12.06
C GLN A 503 -13.13 10.32 12.58
N LYS A 504 -13.61 10.61 13.80
CA LYS A 504 -13.40 11.93 14.42
C LYS A 504 -11.92 12.28 14.56
N PHE A 505 -11.06 11.32 14.90
CA PHE A 505 -9.62 11.54 15.04
C PHE A 505 -8.95 11.83 13.69
N VAL A 506 -9.45 11.17 12.64
CA VAL A 506 -9.06 11.43 11.23
C VAL A 506 -9.46 12.85 10.81
N ASP A 507 -10.70 13.26 11.07
CA ASP A 507 -11.24 14.56 10.68
C ASP A 507 -10.58 15.76 11.39
N ASP A 508 -10.10 15.55 12.63
CA ASP A 508 -9.60 16.62 13.50
C ASP A 508 -8.34 17.35 12.97
N ILE A 509 -7.73 16.88 11.87
CA ILE A 509 -6.59 17.55 11.24
C ILE A 509 -6.99 18.47 10.09
N SER A 510 -8.13 18.24 9.42
CA SER A 510 -8.56 19.07 8.30
C SER A 510 -8.77 20.51 8.75
N GLY A 511 -8.13 21.44 8.06
CA GLY A 511 -8.10 22.87 8.43
C GLY A 511 -7.12 23.24 9.55
N ASP A 512 -6.41 22.28 10.15
CA ASP A 512 -5.47 22.50 11.30
C ASP A 512 -4.16 21.71 11.15
N TRP A 513 -3.49 21.84 10.01
CA TRP A 513 -2.33 21.03 9.65
C TRP A 513 -1.11 21.22 10.54
N GLY A 514 -0.90 22.40 11.12
CA GLY A 514 0.26 22.72 11.96
C GLY A 514 -0.10 23.12 13.39
N GLY A 515 -1.38 23.07 13.79
CA GLY A 515 -1.84 23.51 15.11
C GLY A 515 -1.82 22.38 16.15
N LYS A 516 -2.98 21.78 16.40
CA LYS A 516 -3.12 20.75 17.43
C LYS A 516 -2.25 19.52 17.18
N VAL A 517 -2.09 19.11 15.92
CA VAL A 517 -1.24 17.97 15.54
C VAL A 517 0.22 18.20 15.90
N TYR A 518 0.74 19.44 15.75
CA TYR A 518 2.07 19.80 16.19
C TYR A 518 2.22 19.65 17.71
N ILE A 519 1.22 20.08 18.50
CA ILE A 519 1.20 19.90 19.95
C ILE A 519 1.18 18.40 20.31
N ASP A 520 0.37 17.59 19.62
CA ASP A 520 0.33 16.13 19.82
C ASP A 520 1.72 15.50 19.66
N LEU A 521 2.42 15.89 18.61
CA LEU A 521 3.77 15.40 18.30
C LEU A 521 4.81 15.86 19.32
N MET A 522 4.81 17.14 19.70
CA MET A 522 5.76 17.66 20.66
C MET A 522 5.54 17.04 22.05
N ASN A 523 4.29 16.86 22.49
CA ASN A 523 3.98 16.21 23.75
C ASN A 523 4.38 14.72 23.75
N ALA A 524 4.22 14.01 22.61
CA ALA A 524 4.69 12.64 22.49
C ALA A 524 6.22 12.54 22.56
N CYS A 525 6.92 13.50 21.97
CA CYS A 525 8.38 13.62 22.06
C CYS A 525 8.84 13.88 23.49
N ASP A 526 8.21 14.84 24.19
CA ASP A 526 8.50 15.15 25.60
C ASP A 526 8.23 13.95 26.50
N TYR A 527 7.08 13.30 26.32
CA TYR A 527 6.75 12.08 27.07
C TYR A 527 7.84 11.01 26.91
N ALA A 528 8.31 10.78 25.68
CA ALA A 528 9.35 9.78 25.41
C ALA A 528 10.66 10.12 26.13
N ILE A 529 11.12 11.36 26.06
CA ILE A 529 12.37 11.82 26.69
C ILE A 529 12.26 11.73 28.22
N ASP A 530 11.13 12.13 28.79
CA ASP A 530 10.94 12.20 30.24
C ASP A 530 10.79 10.82 30.88
N ASN A 531 10.13 9.88 30.20
CA ASN A 531 9.78 8.59 30.78
C ASN A 531 10.76 7.46 30.42
N PHE A 532 11.48 7.54 29.31
CA PHE A 532 12.43 6.51 28.90
C PHE A 532 13.88 6.97 29.14
N LYS A 533 14.40 6.73 30.32
CA LYS A 533 15.72 7.23 30.78
C LYS A 533 16.91 6.73 29.94
N PHE A 534 16.71 5.74 29.10
CA PHE A 534 17.71 5.27 28.13
C PHE A 534 17.76 6.15 26.86
N ILE A 535 16.85 7.10 26.67
CA ILE A 535 16.95 8.08 25.58
C ILE A 535 17.98 9.15 25.97
N ASP A 536 18.88 9.46 25.04
CA ASP A 536 19.80 10.58 25.15
C ASP A 536 19.12 11.85 24.63
N ALA A 537 18.63 12.67 25.57
CA ALA A 537 17.92 13.89 25.23
C ALA A 537 18.77 14.95 24.49
N LYS A 538 20.11 14.79 24.47
CA LYS A 538 21.03 15.68 23.74
C LYS A 538 21.15 15.29 22.27
N ASN A 539 20.78 14.08 21.93
CA ASN A 539 20.90 13.51 20.57
C ASN A 539 19.53 13.09 20.06
N THR A 540 18.74 14.06 19.65
CA THR A 540 17.40 13.85 19.10
C THR A 540 17.32 14.35 17.66
N PHE A 541 16.74 13.51 16.78
CA PHE A 541 16.60 13.77 15.36
C PHE A 541 15.15 13.56 14.95
N ALA A 542 14.70 14.23 13.88
CA ALA A 542 13.37 13.99 13.34
C ALA A 542 13.39 13.81 11.82
N ALA A 543 12.54 12.93 11.33
CA ALA A 543 12.40 12.64 9.90
C ALA A 543 10.95 12.36 9.53
N GLY A 544 10.55 12.71 8.31
CA GLY A 544 9.23 12.43 7.78
C GLY A 544 9.15 12.60 6.28
N ALA A 545 8.13 12.00 5.68
CA ALA A 545 7.86 12.10 4.25
C ALA A 545 6.44 12.58 3.97
N SER A 546 6.23 13.23 2.81
CA SER A 546 4.92 13.73 2.39
C SER A 546 4.36 14.73 3.43
N TYR A 547 3.18 14.48 4.00
CA TYR A 547 2.73 15.25 5.16
C TYR A 547 3.74 15.21 6.32
N GLY A 548 4.38 14.06 6.59
CA GLY A 548 5.46 13.99 7.58
C GLY A 548 6.63 14.91 7.24
N GLY A 549 6.99 15.06 5.96
CA GLY A 549 7.96 16.03 5.45
C GLY A 549 7.47 17.48 5.61
N TYR A 550 6.18 17.75 5.37
CA TYR A 550 5.54 19.01 5.71
C TYR A 550 5.71 19.34 7.19
N MET A 551 5.40 18.40 8.07
CA MET A 551 5.54 18.61 9.52
C MET A 551 6.99 18.82 9.95
N ILE A 552 7.96 18.19 9.30
CA ILE A 552 9.38 18.51 9.48
C ILE A 552 9.68 19.97 9.10
N ASN A 553 9.14 20.44 7.96
CA ASN A 553 9.28 21.82 7.52
C ASN A 553 8.57 22.80 8.47
N TRP A 554 7.46 22.39 9.06
CA TRP A 554 6.73 23.14 10.09
C TRP A 554 7.53 23.23 11.39
N ILE A 555 8.06 22.11 11.88
CA ILE A 555 8.93 22.00 13.04
C ILE A 555 10.14 22.93 12.89
N LEU A 556 10.77 22.95 11.72
CA LEU A 556 11.92 23.80 11.41
C LEU A 556 11.65 25.29 11.66
N GLY A 557 10.38 25.74 11.48
CA GLY A 557 9.95 27.13 11.75
C GLY A 557 9.46 27.40 13.18
N HIS A 558 9.29 26.36 14.03
CA HIS A 558 8.61 26.51 15.32
C HIS A 558 9.41 26.02 16.52
N THR A 559 10.49 25.23 16.32
CA THR A 559 11.38 24.78 17.40
C THR A 559 12.75 24.42 16.87
N ASP A 560 13.77 24.52 17.72
CA ASP A 560 15.15 24.12 17.46
C ASP A 560 15.60 22.94 18.33
N ARG A 561 14.64 22.15 18.86
CA ARG A 561 14.88 21.04 19.80
C ARG A 561 15.61 19.84 19.19
N PHE A 562 15.60 19.66 17.87
CA PHE A 562 16.25 18.55 17.18
C PHE A 562 17.63 18.96 16.66
N ASN A 563 18.61 18.06 16.77
CA ASN A 563 19.98 18.32 16.29
C ASN A 563 20.05 18.39 14.75
N ALA A 564 19.24 17.60 14.05
CA ALA A 564 19.07 17.66 12.60
C ALA A 564 17.72 17.10 12.17
N LEU A 565 17.29 17.53 11.00
CA LEU A 565 16.00 17.20 10.39
C LEU A 565 16.19 16.53 9.01
N VAL A 566 15.23 15.67 8.63
CA VAL A 566 15.14 15.09 7.28
C VAL A 566 13.71 15.29 6.74
N SER A 567 13.58 16.11 5.71
CA SER A 567 12.33 16.35 4.97
C SER A 567 12.37 15.65 3.62
N HIS A 568 11.56 14.60 3.45
CA HIS A 568 11.43 13.87 2.20
C HIS A 568 10.09 14.17 1.55
N ALA A 569 10.10 14.65 0.29
CA ALA A 569 8.89 15.01 -0.46
C ALA A 569 7.91 15.85 0.38
N GLY A 570 8.44 16.77 1.18
CA GLY A 570 7.68 17.55 2.15
C GLY A 570 7.10 18.81 1.54
N VAL A 571 5.82 19.07 1.79
CA VAL A 571 5.18 20.33 1.37
C VAL A 571 5.81 21.51 2.10
N TYR A 572 6.08 22.59 1.39
CA TYR A 572 6.73 23.79 1.92
C TYR A 572 5.89 25.06 1.72
N ASN A 573 5.29 25.19 0.53
CA ASN A 573 4.45 26.32 0.14
C ASN A 573 3.14 25.79 -0.45
N LEU A 574 2.07 25.90 0.33
CA LEU A 574 0.77 25.34 -0.02
C LEU A 574 0.14 25.96 -1.27
N GLU A 575 0.40 27.25 -1.55
CA GLU A 575 -0.12 27.89 -2.76
C GLU A 575 0.55 27.34 -4.02
N SER A 576 1.88 27.20 -4.02
CA SER A 576 2.60 26.60 -5.16
C SER A 576 2.34 25.11 -5.29
N MET A 577 2.16 24.39 -4.17
CA MET A 577 1.73 23.00 -4.19
C MET A 577 0.37 22.84 -4.87
N TYR A 578 -0.64 23.62 -4.48
CA TYR A 578 -1.97 23.56 -5.08
C TYR A 578 -1.92 23.74 -6.60
N GLY A 579 -1.13 24.72 -7.07
CA GLY A 579 -1.00 24.99 -8.50
C GLY A 579 -0.25 23.94 -9.31
N THR A 580 0.36 22.96 -8.66
CA THR A 580 1.26 21.98 -9.31
C THR A 580 1.03 20.53 -8.90
N THR A 581 0.21 20.24 -7.89
CA THR A 581 -0.20 18.86 -7.54
C THR A 581 -1.16 18.28 -8.57
N GLU A 582 -1.23 16.98 -8.65
CA GLU A 582 -2.19 16.27 -9.52
C GLU A 582 -3.55 16.05 -8.84
N GLU A 583 -3.62 16.01 -7.51
CA GLU A 583 -4.79 15.73 -6.68
C GLU A 583 -5.38 17.01 -6.05
N LEU A 584 -6.26 17.70 -6.73
CA LEU A 584 -6.83 18.96 -6.22
C LEU A 584 -7.91 18.78 -5.17
N TRP A 585 -8.64 17.63 -5.16
CA TRP A 585 -9.63 17.33 -4.12
C TRP A 585 -9.00 17.37 -2.73
N PHE A 586 -7.76 16.89 -2.57
CA PHE A 586 -7.06 16.82 -1.31
C PHE A 586 -6.83 18.21 -0.67
N PRO A 587 -6.10 19.16 -1.29
CA PRO A 587 -5.92 20.49 -0.69
C PRO A 587 -7.23 21.27 -0.62
N GLU A 588 -8.20 21.06 -1.51
CA GLU A 588 -9.51 21.73 -1.42
C GLU A 588 -10.29 21.28 -0.20
N TRP A 589 -10.24 19.99 0.17
CA TRP A 589 -10.81 19.50 1.42
C TRP A 589 -10.03 20.00 2.63
N GLU A 590 -8.72 19.80 2.66
CA GLU A 590 -7.87 20.08 3.81
C GLU A 590 -7.82 21.58 4.17
N PHE A 591 -7.96 22.45 3.20
CA PHE A 591 -7.94 23.91 3.41
C PHE A 591 -9.27 24.59 3.15
N ASN A 592 -10.38 23.84 3.11
CA ASN A 592 -11.75 24.33 2.92
C ASN A 592 -11.90 25.25 1.69
N GLY A 593 -11.38 24.82 0.55
CA GLY A 593 -11.43 25.50 -0.73
C GLY A 593 -10.08 25.77 -1.36
N THR A 594 -10.07 26.59 -2.39
CA THR A 594 -8.90 26.92 -3.20
C THR A 594 -8.07 28.06 -2.57
N PRO A 595 -6.81 28.29 -3.01
CA PRO A 595 -6.01 29.44 -2.53
C PRO A 595 -6.66 30.82 -2.75
N TRP A 596 -7.53 30.95 -3.74
CA TRP A 596 -8.24 32.22 -3.99
C TRP A 596 -9.56 32.34 -3.27
N THR A 597 -10.17 31.24 -2.76
CA THR A 597 -11.41 31.28 -1.95
C THR A 597 -11.12 31.25 -0.44
N ASN A 598 -10.03 30.63 -0.01
CA ASN A 598 -9.65 30.53 1.39
C ASN A 598 -8.14 30.76 1.62
N ARG A 599 -7.62 31.85 1.09
CA ARG A 599 -6.20 32.24 1.15
C ARG A 599 -5.62 32.18 2.57
N LYS A 600 -6.42 32.54 3.58
CA LYS A 600 -5.98 32.60 4.97
C LYS A 600 -5.42 31.26 5.46
N LEU A 601 -6.06 30.13 5.17
CA LEU A 601 -5.55 28.80 5.61
C LEU A 601 -4.29 28.39 4.86
N TYR A 602 -4.21 28.66 3.56
CA TYR A 602 -3.00 28.41 2.78
C TYR A 602 -1.80 29.21 3.29
N GLU A 603 -1.97 30.49 3.64
CA GLU A 603 -0.91 31.30 4.21
C GLU A 603 -0.53 30.84 5.63
N LEU A 604 -1.55 30.57 6.48
CA LEU A 604 -1.34 30.21 7.89
C LEU A 604 -0.52 28.93 8.03
N TRP A 605 -0.83 27.91 7.24
CA TRP A 605 -0.22 26.58 7.37
C TRP A 605 0.99 26.36 6.43
N SER A 606 1.42 27.37 5.68
CA SER A 606 2.59 27.25 4.80
C SER A 606 3.91 27.45 5.55
N PRO A 607 4.79 26.45 5.67
CA PRO A 607 6.07 26.55 6.39
C PRO A 607 6.97 27.69 5.92
N HIS A 608 6.96 28.05 4.63
CA HIS A 608 7.78 29.10 4.06
C HIS A 608 7.53 30.49 4.71
N ARG A 609 6.34 30.71 5.29
CA ARG A 609 6.00 31.94 6.02
C ARG A 609 6.75 32.10 7.33
N TYR A 610 7.31 31.03 7.85
CA TYR A 610 8.04 30.98 9.11
C TYR A 610 9.55 30.83 8.92
N ALA A 611 10.05 31.06 7.70
CA ALA A 611 11.45 30.87 7.35
C ALA A 611 12.43 31.72 8.20
N ASP A 612 11.98 32.84 8.76
CA ASP A 612 12.84 33.68 9.60
C ASP A 612 13.30 32.97 10.87
N ASN A 613 12.57 31.97 11.32
CA ASN A 613 12.89 31.17 12.52
C ASN A 613 13.81 29.97 12.23
N PHE A 614 14.09 29.64 10.99
CA PHE A 614 14.85 28.45 10.62
C PHE A 614 16.29 28.51 11.15
N LYS A 615 16.70 27.41 11.83
CA LYS A 615 18.05 27.28 12.41
C LYS A 615 18.61 25.87 12.27
N THR A 616 17.76 24.84 12.35
CA THR A 616 18.18 23.45 12.47
C THR A 616 18.72 22.92 11.13
N PRO A 617 19.88 22.23 11.12
CA PRO A 617 20.41 21.57 9.94
C PRO A 617 19.38 20.62 9.31
N THR A 618 19.15 20.74 8.00
CA THR A 618 18.07 20.03 7.32
C THR A 618 18.53 19.35 6.04
N LEU A 619 18.30 18.02 5.94
CA LEU A 619 18.45 17.25 4.72
C LEU A 619 17.10 17.26 3.98
N VAL A 620 17.11 17.69 2.72
CA VAL A 620 15.97 17.68 1.82
C VAL A 620 16.13 16.54 0.83
N ILE A 621 15.07 15.72 0.63
CA ILE A 621 15.09 14.59 -0.31
C ILE A 621 13.87 14.68 -1.23
N HIS A 622 14.06 14.45 -2.55
CA HIS A 622 12.95 14.49 -3.50
C HIS A 622 13.22 13.69 -4.78
N GLY A 623 12.14 13.15 -5.38
CA GLY A 623 12.15 12.52 -6.70
C GLY A 623 11.56 13.43 -7.78
N ALA A 624 12.17 13.46 -8.97
CA ALA A 624 11.77 14.36 -10.07
C ALA A 624 10.35 14.08 -10.60
N ASN A 625 9.91 12.82 -10.55
CA ASN A 625 8.62 12.40 -11.08
C ASN A 625 7.52 12.38 -10.00
N ASP A 626 7.71 13.12 -8.91
CA ASP A 626 6.70 13.31 -7.88
C ASP A 626 5.70 14.40 -8.33
N PHE A 627 4.51 13.96 -8.75
CA PHE A 627 3.44 14.87 -9.14
C PHE A 627 2.41 15.06 -8.01
N ARG A 628 2.53 14.28 -6.93
CA ARG A 628 1.73 14.40 -5.70
C ARG A 628 2.20 15.60 -4.87
N VAL A 629 3.47 15.60 -4.49
CA VAL A 629 4.16 16.74 -3.90
C VAL A 629 5.25 17.18 -4.88
N PRO A 630 4.99 18.14 -5.76
CA PRO A 630 5.90 18.46 -6.84
C PRO A 630 7.27 18.97 -6.38
N GLU A 631 8.32 18.63 -7.13
CA GLU A 631 9.74 18.89 -6.81
C GLU A 631 10.06 20.36 -6.47
N GLY A 632 9.23 21.30 -6.95
CA GLY A 632 9.32 22.72 -6.61
C GLY A 632 9.31 22.97 -5.10
N GLN A 633 8.61 22.14 -4.33
CA GLN A 633 8.54 22.24 -2.86
C GLN A 633 9.94 22.05 -2.23
N ALA A 634 10.70 21.07 -2.73
CA ALA A 634 12.07 20.82 -2.29
C ALA A 634 13.03 21.93 -2.71
N PHE A 635 12.88 22.47 -3.94
CA PHE A 635 13.73 23.54 -4.44
C PHE A 635 13.51 24.85 -3.68
N GLU A 636 12.25 25.20 -3.40
CA GLU A 636 11.91 26.37 -2.58
C GLU A 636 12.51 26.25 -1.17
N LEU A 637 12.35 25.10 -0.49
CA LEU A 637 12.92 24.86 0.84
C LEU A 637 14.45 24.92 0.82
N PHE A 638 15.10 24.18 -0.08
CA PHE A 638 16.56 24.10 -0.14
C PHE A 638 17.17 25.47 -0.45
N THR A 639 16.59 26.22 -1.40
CA THR A 639 17.01 27.60 -1.71
C THR A 639 16.93 28.50 -0.49
N THR A 640 15.83 28.42 0.26
CA THR A 640 15.66 29.20 1.50
C THR A 640 16.73 28.87 2.54
N LEU A 641 16.98 27.58 2.79
CA LEU A 641 17.99 27.12 3.74
C LEU A 641 19.40 27.64 3.36
N GLN A 642 19.79 27.50 2.10
CA GLN A 642 21.09 27.93 1.57
C GLN A 642 21.24 29.45 1.65
N ARG A 643 20.22 30.22 1.28
CA ARG A 643 20.24 31.68 1.34
C ARG A 643 20.34 32.21 2.79
N LYS A 644 19.81 31.48 3.76
CA LYS A 644 19.91 31.80 5.19
C LYS A 644 21.19 31.28 5.84
N GLY A 645 22.04 30.57 5.11
CA GLY A 645 23.29 29.99 5.63
C GLY A 645 23.06 28.82 6.58
N ILE A 646 21.89 28.17 6.54
CA ILE A 646 21.57 27.02 7.36
C ILE A 646 22.20 25.77 6.72
N PRO A 647 22.94 24.96 7.50
CA PRO A 647 23.52 23.72 6.96
C PRO A 647 22.44 22.84 6.34
N SER A 648 22.59 22.54 5.05
CA SER A 648 21.60 21.74 4.32
C SER A 648 22.20 21.00 3.14
N LYS A 649 21.57 19.87 2.77
CA LYS A 649 21.84 19.11 1.57
C LYS A 649 20.53 18.83 0.84
N LEU A 650 20.60 18.74 -0.48
CA LEU A 650 19.51 18.25 -1.33
C LEU A 650 19.95 16.91 -1.94
N LEU A 651 19.25 15.82 -1.60
CA LEU A 651 19.37 14.53 -2.26
C LEU A 651 18.23 14.42 -3.29
N TYR A 652 18.56 14.58 -4.56
CA TYR A 652 17.61 14.63 -5.65
C TYR A 652 17.76 13.41 -6.56
N PHE A 653 16.64 12.71 -6.80
CA PHE A 653 16.59 11.53 -7.64
C PHE A 653 15.84 11.83 -8.95
N PRO A 654 16.55 11.96 -10.09
CA PRO A 654 15.90 12.32 -11.36
C PRO A 654 15.01 11.22 -11.94
N ASP A 655 15.12 10.00 -11.45
CA ASP A 655 14.44 8.81 -11.93
C ASP A 655 13.52 8.12 -10.90
N GLU A 656 13.24 8.80 -9.78
CA GLU A 656 12.28 8.41 -8.76
C GLU A 656 11.11 9.38 -8.69
N TYR A 657 10.08 8.99 -7.95
CA TYR A 657 8.87 9.79 -7.74
C TYR A 657 8.64 10.05 -6.25
N HIS A 658 7.39 10.08 -5.79
CA HIS A 658 7.06 10.27 -4.35
C HIS A 658 7.72 9.23 -3.45
N PHE A 659 8.09 8.09 -4.01
CA PHE A 659 8.78 6.99 -3.34
C PHE A 659 10.12 6.70 -4.01
N VAL A 660 11.14 6.37 -3.19
CA VAL A 660 12.41 5.83 -3.66
C VAL A 660 12.29 4.32 -3.71
N THR A 661 12.26 3.76 -4.92
CA THR A 661 11.89 2.37 -5.17
C THR A 661 12.96 1.52 -5.82
N LYS A 662 13.99 2.14 -6.40
CA LYS A 662 15.11 1.40 -6.99
C LYS A 662 16.14 1.00 -5.95
N PRO A 663 16.70 -0.23 -6.00
CA PRO A 663 17.62 -0.74 -4.99
C PRO A 663 18.80 0.19 -4.67
N GLN A 664 19.57 0.61 -5.67
CA GLN A 664 20.74 1.45 -5.47
C GLN A 664 20.38 2.85 -4.96
N ASN A 665 19.26 3.44 -5.43
CA ASN A 665 18.76 4.71 -4.94
C ASN A 665 18.36 4.61 -3.45
N SER A 666 17.71 3.52 -3.06
CA SER A 666 17.34 3.27 -1.67
C SER A 666 18.55 3.08 -0.75
N LEU A 667 19.60 2.37 -1.21
CA LEU A 667 20.84 2.25 -0.43
C LEU A 667 21.50 3.63 -0.21
N LEU A 668 21.52 4.47 -1.25
CA LEU A 668 22.03 5.85 -1.15
C LEU A 668 21.15 6.69 -0.19
N TRP A 669 19.83 6.53 -0.25
CA TRP A 669 18.86 7.21 0.62
C TRP A 669 19.15 6.88 2.09
N TRP A 670 19.25 5.59 2.45
CA TRP A 670 19.56 5.13 3.81
C TRP A 670 20.91 5.66 4.30
N LYS A 671 21.95 5.52 3.47
CA LYS A 671 23.28 6.00 3.79
C LYS A 671 23.29 7.50 4.04
N THR A 672 22.63 8.28 3.20
CA THR A 672 22.63 9.75 3.30
C THR A 672 21.93 10.23 4.57
N ILE A 673 20.81 9.59 4.96
CA ILE A 673 20.08 9.93 6.19
C ILE A 673 20.95 9.64 7.42
N PHE A 674 21.54 8.45 7.51
CA PHE A 674 22.36 8.10 8.68
C PHE A 674 23.64 8.95 8.76
N ASP A 675 24.33 9.18 7.65
CA ASP A 675 25.48 10.09 7.60
C ASP A 675 25.10 11.51 8.04
N TRP A 676 23.88 11.96 7.65
CA TRP A 676 23.36 13.25 8.05
C TRP A 676 23.20 13.35 9.57
N PHE A 677 22.55 12.39 10.20
CA PHE A 677 22.35 12.39 11.65
C PHE A 677 23.67 12.25 12.43
N GLU A 678 24.57 11.37 11.99
CA GLU A 678 25.87 11.20 12.65
C GLU A 678 26.74 12.49 12.62
N ASN A 679 26.62 13.32 11.57
CA ASN A 679 27.33 14.59 11.47
C ASN A 679 26.87 15.63 12.52
N TYR A 680 25.65 15.51 13.04
CA TYR A 680 25.08 16.45 14.02
C TYR A 680 24.85 15.83 15.39
N LYS A 681 25.40 14.66 15.63
CA LYS A 681 25.38 14.01 16.92
C LYS A 681 26.39 14.66 17.84
N GLU A 682 25.93 15.12 19.02
CA GLU A 682 26.83 15.58 20.07
C GLU A 682 27.67 14.42 20.63
N LYS A 683 28.99 14.65 20.80
CA LYS A 683 29.93 13.63 21.28
C LYS A 683 29.91 13.51 22.81
#